data_991c8d0bb832fc1001c0e314a4965a4d
#
_entry.id   991c8d0bb832fc1001c0e314a4965a4d
#
_cell.length_a   1.000
_cell.length_b   1.000
_cell.length_c   1.000
_cell.angle_alpha   90.00
_cell.angle_beta   90.00
_cell.angle_gamma   90.00
#
_symmetry.space_group_name_H-M   'P 1'
#
loop_
_entity.id
_entity.type
_entity.pdbx_description
1 polymer ?
#
loop_
_entity_poly.entity_id
_entity_poly.type
_entity_poly.pdbx_seq_one_letter_code
_entity_poly.pdbx_strand_id
1 'polypeptide(L)'
;MKEERSKIKSDILLRVRLLYVLFILAGLTVFARLVWVQLFSAEVAYNADRLASRIFTEETIPAQRGSILSRGGAPLATSIFRYQAAFDFASPGLDSLKTFREQSDSLAKLLAAFFRDKSAAEYSRKFREEHARRYRLVNGRDTTYLRSEGWFSRLMDRLRGEEFATRRIYDTIRDHTPVNIFPREVDYAEWQTLRRYPLLNWNMGMVYRLVERDQRVYPQGELARRTIGLTGDKGNYGLEEAYREELAGRDGKALRQRIARGFYGRVAGGGHEDPEDGYDVVTTLDLDLQDVADKALRRQLEAQNAIWGTTIVMEVHTGEILAMANLGRAGTEGAFYERENYALGRSMEPGSTFKLATMLTLLDDADMSPQTAYDTHNGDPVTVGPAKNIRDSHRGDHVIDFRRAVASSSNVYFAKAIWERYGITGKKQEYSDFLHEKLRLGQTVGLERLGERAPSITTDWKVPDPGVMLVKMSYGYRVRLAPIQMITFYNAIANGGKMISPVLVRELRRGDRVEERFESRTLASSICSRSALREVQRCLELVCTEGTASLYFRDTARLRVAAKTGTAQITDARSREGRYYLGSMIAYFPADNPRYTVLTTIETRAQAGKAYYGGPLAGPVVKRMVDYIYNRNRDWYGRVERHGPRRHPDRIKGGDIAQIRRVAD
;
A
#
# COMPACT_ATOMS: atom_id res chain seq x y z
N MET A 1 40.09 -96.49 -39.75
CA MET A 1 40.67 -95.16 -39.88
C MET A 1 39.69 -94.05 -40.46
N LYS A 2 38.97 -94.33 -41.57
CA LYS A 2 38.00 -93.32 -42.11
C LYS A 2 36.78 -93.13 -41.24
N GLU A 3 36.22 -94.15 -40.65
CA GLU A 3 35.02 -94.06 -39.75
C GLU A 3 35.34 -93.41 -38.42
N GLU A 4 36.50 -93.65 -37.81
CA GLU A 4 36.90 -92.99 -36.56
C GLU A 4 37.10 -91.48 -36.75
N ARG A 5 37.72 -91.09 -37.88
CA ARG A 5 37.92 -89.67 -38.21
C ARG A 5 36.55 -88.97 -38.44
N SER A 6 35.57 -89.69 -38.94
CA SER A 6 34.17 -89.17 -39.13
C SER A 6 33.47 -88.96 -37.79
N LYS A 7 33.61 -89.88 -36.84
CA LYS A 7 33.01 -89.74 -35.48
C LYS A 7 33.66 -88.60 -34.68
N ILE A 8 35.00 -88.51 -34.74
CA ILE A 8 35.72 -87.42 -34.07
C ILE A 8 35.36 -86.05 -34.65
N LYS A 9 35.14 -85.93 -35.95
CA LYS A 9 34.72 -84.72 -36.62
C LYS A 9 33.31 -84.35 -36.27
N SER A 10 32.37 -85.31 -36.12
CA SER A 10 30.98 -85.06 -35.67
C SER A 10 30.97 -84.65 -34.21
N ASP A 11 31.77 -85.23 -33.33
CA ASP A 11 31.87 -84.85 -31.92
C ASP A 11 32.45 -83.42 -31.71
N ILE A 12 33.50 -83.09 -32.50
CA ILE A 12 34.05 -81.73 -32.48
C ILE A 12 33.03 -80.72 -32.97
N LEU A 13 32.30 -81.03 -34.06
CA LEU A 13 31.25 -80.18 -34.59
C LEU A 13 30.05 -79.99 -33.59
N LEU A 14 29.73 -81.07 -32.87
CA LEU A 14 28.69 -81.01 -31.83
C LEU A 14 29.13 -80.12 -30.66
N ARG A 15 30.33 -80.24 -30.19
CA ARG A 15 30.92 -79.41 -29.13
C ARG A 15 31.04 -77.96 -29.56
N VAL A 16 31.41 -77.67 -30.78
CA VAL A 16 31.44 -76.28 -31.31
C VAL A 16 30.09 -75.73 -31.45
N ARG A 17 29.09 -76.49 -31.89
CA ARG A 17 27.63 -76.03 -31.93
C ARG A 17 27.13 -75.76 -30.53
N LEU A 18 27.45 -76.64 -29.56
CA LEU A 18 27.02 -76.39 -28.16
C LEU A 18 27.67 -75.13 -27.58
N LEU A 19 28.96 -74.90 -27.86
CA LEU A 19 29.62 -73.66 -27.49
C LEU A 19 28.94 -72.40 -28.12
N TYR A 20 28.67 -72.49 -29.43
CA TYR A 20 27.93 -71.41 -30.12
C TYR A 20 26.56 -71.12 -29.48
N VAL A 21 25.76 -72.15 -29.18
CA VAL A 21 24.49 -72.00 -28.50
C VAL A 21 24.64 -71.41 -27.13
N LEU A 22 25.69 -71.82 -26.39
CA LEU A 22 26.00 -71.27 -25.07
C LEU A 22 26.39 -69.78 -25.11
N PHE A 23 27.17 -69.37 -26.11
CA PHE A 23 27.52 -67.97 -26.35
C PHE A 23 26.30 -67.14 -26.76
N ILE A 24 25.42 -67.67 -27.62
CA ILE A 24 24.20 -66.98 -27.99
C ILE A 24 23.27 -66.82 -26.78
N LEU A 25 23.11 -67.86 -25.95
CA LEU A 25 22.31 -67.76 -24.72
C LEU A 25 22.89 -66.80 -23.71
N ALA A 26 24.21 -66.77 -23.54
CA ALA A 26 24.90 -65.82 -22.70
C ALA A 26 24.70 -64.35 -23.21
N GLY A 27 24.82 -64.17 -24.54
CA GLY A 27 24.54 -62.88 -25.18
C GLY A 27 23.10 -62.41 -25.00
N LEU A 28 22.15 -63.30 -25.19
CA LEU A 28 20.70 -63.04 -24.95
C LEU A 28 20.41 -62.72 -23.49
N THR A 29 21.06 -63.42 -22.54
CA THR A 29 20.90 -63.17 -21.11
C THR A 29 21.44 -61.77 -20.72
N VAL A 30 22.62 -61.42 -21.24
CA VAL A 30 23.18 -60.09 -21.03
C VAL A 30 22.28 -59.00 -21.65
N PHE A 31 21.78 -59.25 -22.87
CA PHE A 31 20.90 -58.30 -23.54
C PHE A 31 19.58 -58.15 -22.78
N ALA A 32 18.94 -59.26 -22.39
CA ALA A 32 17.74 -59.26 -21.59
C ALA A 32 17.94 -58.52 -20.24
N ARG A 33 19.11 -58.74 -19.60
CA ARG A 33 19.45 -58.03 -18.37
C ARG A 33 19.65 -56.56 -18.57
N LEU A 34 20.28 -56.14 -19.67
CA LEU A 34 20.45 -54.74 -20.04
C LEU A 34 19.09 -54.07 -20.29
N VAL A 35 18.21 -54.70 -21.05
CA VAL A 35 16.86 -54.20 -21.30
C VAL A 35 16.06 -54.13 -20.01
N TRP A 36 16.17 -55.13 -19.15
CA TRP A 36 15.45 -55.14 -17.86
C TRP A 36 15.97 -54.02 -16.94
N VAL A 37 17.26 -53.80 -16.87
CA VAL A 37 17.88 -52.70 -16.08
C VAL A 37 17.44 -51.35 -16.63
N GLN A 38 17.45 -51.17 -17.95
CA GLN A 38 17.05 -49.89 -18.55
C GLN A 38 15.58 -49.58 -18.45
N LEU A 39 14.69 -50.58 -18.54
CA LEU A 39 13.23 -50.34 -18.60
C LEU A 39 12.51 -50.51 -17.24
N PHE A 40 13.06 -51.36 -16.36
CA PHE A 40 12.33 -51.78 -15.15
C PHE A 40 13.08 -51.56 -13.82
N SER A 41 14.35 -51.16 -13.86
CA SER A 41 15.11 -50.95 -12.61
C SER A 41 14.78 -49.56 -11.99
N ALA A 42 14.02 -49.57 -10.91
CA ALA A 42 13.75 -48.37 -10.10
C ALA A 42 15.05 -47.74 -9.58
N GLU A 43 16.12 -48.53 -9.41
CA GLU A 43 17.45 -48.07 -8.98
C GLU A 43 18.16 -47.25 -10.06
N VAL A 44 17.99 -47.59 -11.34
CA VAL A 44 18.53 -46.84 -12.47
C VAL A 44 17.77 -45.52 -12.62
N ALA A 45 16.43 -45.51 -12.50
CA ALA A 45 15.62 -44.33 -12.51
C ALA A 45 16.00 -43.42 -11.33
N TYR A 46 16.11 -43.96 -10.12
CA TYR A 46 16.54 -43.22 -8.93
C TYR A 46 17.91 -42.60 -9.06
N ASN A 47 18.88 -43.36 -9.58
CA ASN A 47 20.26 -42.89 -9.81
C ASN A 47 20.32 -41.86 -10.95
N ALA A 48 19.49 -42.00 -11.99
CA ALA A 48 19.38 -41.01 -13.07
C ALA A 48 18.81 -39.68 -12.53
N ASP A 49 17.75 -39.72 -11.75
CA ASP A 49 17.16 -38.54 -11.12
C ASP A 49 18.13 -37.87 -10.12
N ARG A 50 18.86 -38.67 -9.35
CA ARG A 50 19.88 -38.21 -8.42
C ARG A 50 21.12 -37.60 -9.14
N LEU A 51 21.50 -38.12 -10.29
CA LEU A 51 22.54 -37.53 -11.16
C LEU A 51 22.01 -36.26 -11.81
N ALA A 52 20.79 -36.29 -12.34
CA ALA A 52 20.14 -35.13 -12.94
C ALA A 52 20.02 -33.96 -11.92
N SER A 53 19.59 -34.23 -10.69
CA SER A 53 19.49 -33.23 -9.63
C SER A 53 20.87 -32.69 -9.15
N ARG A 54 21.96 -33.42 -9.36
CA ARG A 54 23.34 -32.96 -9.11
C ARG A 54 23.92 -32.13 -10.24
N ILE A 55 23.42 -32.33 -11.46
CA ILE A 55 23.90 -31.67 -12.68
C ILE A 55 23.01 -30.47 -13.01
N PHE A 56 21.72 -30.61 -12.84
CA PHE A 56 20.75 -29.56 -13.12
C PHE A 56 20.15 -28.98 -11.83
N THR A 57 20.05 -27.68 -11.78
CA THR A 57 19.42 -26.95 -10.70
C THR A 57 18.39 -26.01 -11.30
N GLU A 58 17.15 -26.06 -10.83
CA GLU A 58 16.13 -25.07 -11.16
C GLU A 58 16.44 -23.80 -10.37
N GLU A 59 16.56 -22.70 -11.07
CA GLU A 59 16.72 -21.37 -10.50
C GLU A 59 15.44 -20.59 -10.71
N THR A 60 14.86 -20.06 -9.64
CA THR A 60 13.76 -19.13 -9.72
C THR A 60 14.29 -17.78 -10.18
N ILE A 61 13.67 -17.21 -11.22
CA ILE A 61 13.93 -15.86 -11.69
C ILE A 61 12.83 -14.99 -11.06
N PRO A 62 13.14 -14.14 -10.07
CA PRO A 62 12.11 -13.37 -9.41
C PRO A 62 11.47 -12.36 -10.37
N ALA A 63 10.14 -12.25 -10.31
CA ALA A 63 9.39 -11.20 -10.97
C ALA A 63 9.66 -9.85 -10.27
N GLN A 64 9.65 -8.77 -11.03
CA GLN A 64 9.72 -7.44 -10.46
C GLN A 64 8.37 -7.05 -9.86
N ARG A 65 8.37 -6.69 -8.56
CA ARG A 65 7.16 -6.20 -7.91
C ARG A 65 6.75 -4.85 -8.51
N GLY A 66 5.48 -4.72 -8.94
CA GLY A 66 4.92 -3.51 -9.50
C GLY A 66 4.94 -2.33 -8.54
N SER A 67 4.89 -1.12 -9.06
CA SER A 67 4.90 0.13 -8.29
C SER A 67 3.48 0.57 -7.91
N ILE A 68 3.35 1.34 -6.83
CA ILE A 68 2.14 2.10 -6.53
C ILE A 68 2.43 3.54 -6.92
N LEU A 69 1.61 4.08 -7.81
CA LEU A 69 1.81 5.37 -8.46
C LEU A 69 0.70 6.34 -8.07
N SER A 70 1.02 7.63 -8.01
CA SER A 70 0.03 8.69 -7.91
C SER A 70 -0.78 8.84 -9.20
N ARG A 71 -1.84 9.65 -9.19
CA ARG A 71 -2.64 10.02 -10.38
C ARG A 71 -1.77 10.55 -11.53
N GLY A 72 -0.70 11.27 -11.22
CA GLY A 72 0.26 11.83 -12.16
C GLY A 72 1.41 10.89 -12.55
N GLY A 73 1.40 9.64 -12.09
CA GLY A 73 2.44 8.64 -12.40
C GLY A 73 3.70 8.73 -11.52
N ALA A 74 3.76 9.64 -10.55
CA ALA A 74 4.89 9.70 -9.63
C ALA A 74 4.85 8.52 -8.65
N PRO A 75 5.99 7.87 -8.33
CA PRO A 75 6.03 6.71 -7.46
C PRO A 75 5.73 7.07 -6.00
N LEU A 76 4.77 6.36 -5.42
CA LEU A 76 4.41 6.36 -4.00
C LEU A 76 5.10 5.21 -3.26
N ALA A 77 5.12 4.03 -3.90
CA ALA A 77 5.92 2.88 -3.49
C ALA A 77 6.50 2.22 -4.74
N THR A 78 7.78 1.91 -4.73
CA THR A 78 8.44 1.24 -5.85
C THR A 78 9.51 0.30 -5.34
N SER A 79 9.91 -0.66 -6.18
CA SER A 79 10.93 -1.63 -5.86
C SER A 79 12.23 -1.25 -6.54
N ILE A 80 13.31 -1.25 -5.80
CA ILE A 80 14.65 -1.04 -6.34
C ILE A 80 15.50 -2.27 -6.06
N PHE A 81 16.21 -2.74 -7.09
CA PHE A 81 17.17 -3.81 -6.91
C PHE A 81 18.43 -3.31 -6.21
N ARG A 82 18.83 -4.04 -5.18
CA ARG A 82 20.10 -3.85 -4.52
C ARG A 82 21.03 -4.99 -4.87
N TYR A 83 22.27 -4.67 -5.10
CA TYR A 83 23.31 -5.62 -5.49
C TYR A 83 24.38 -5.70 -4.42
N GLN A 84 24.85 -6.92 -4.18
CA GLN A 84 26.02 -7.17 -3.36
C GLN A 84 26.93 -8.15 -4.10
N ALA A 85 28.24 -7.98 -4.03
CA ALA A 85 29.19 -8.91 -4.59
C ALA A 85 29.80 -9.77 -3.50
N ALA A 86 29.73 -11.08 -3.68
CA ALA A 86 30.53 -12.03 -2.93
C ALA A 86 31.64 -12.57 -3.83
N PHE A 87 32.83 -12.66 -3.28
CA PHE A 87 34.02 -13.04 -3.99
C PHE A 87 34.54 -14.41 -3.52
N ASP A 88 34.83 -15.34 -4.46
CA ASP A 88 35.44 -16.60 -4.16
C ASP A 88 36.98 -16.48 -4.22
N PHE A 89 37.60 -16.33 -3.05
CA PHE A 89 39.04 -16.21 -2.91
C PHE A 89 39.79 -17.49 -3.18
N ALA A 90 39.13 -18.66 -3.33
CA ALA A 90 39.71 -19.93 -3.69
C ALA A 90 39.55 -20.29 -5.18
N SER A 91 39.01 -19.38 -5.99
CA SER A 91 38.82 -19.62 -7.42
C SER A 91 40.10 -19.96 -8.14
N PRO A 92 40.08 -20.96 -9.05
CA PRO A 92 41.27 -21.33 -9.86
C PRO A 92 41.87 -20.19 -10.67
N GLY A 93 41.06 -19.19 -11.05
CA GLY A 93 41.54 -17.99 -11.74
C GLY A 93 42.51 -17.14 -10.92
N LEU A 94 42.62 -17.37 -9.61
CA LEU A 94 43.51 -16.66 -8.68
C LEU A 94 44.80 -17.41 -8.38
N ASP A 95 45.07 -18.55 -9.04
CA ASP A 95 46.24 -19.41 -8.76
C ASP A 95 47.60 -18.72 -9.00
N SER A 96 47.62 -17.66 -9.81
CA SER A 96 48.79 -16.82 -9.97
C SER A 96 48.87 -15.80 -8.83
N LEU A 97 49.66 -16.09 -7.81
CA LEU A 97 49.90 -15.21 -6.67
C LEU A 97 50.33 -13.80 -7.07
N LYS A 98 51.10 -13.66 -8.15
CA LYS A 98 51.55 -12.37 -8.67
C LYS A 98 50.34 -11.56 -9.19
N THR A 99 49.57 -12.17 -10.08
CA THR A 99 48.36 -11.52 -10.66
C THR A 99 47.33 -11.18 -9.59
N PHE A 100 47.11 -12.08 -8.62
CA PHE A 100 46.19 -11.80 -7.51
C PHE A 100 46.62 -10.58 -6.71
N ARG A 101 47.93 -10.49 -6.33
CA ARG A 101 48.44 -9.36 -5.55
C ARG A 101 48.27 -8.04 -6.29
N GLU A 102 48.71 -7.98 -7.55
CA GLU A 102 48.63 -6.76 -8.36
C GLU A 102 47.16 -6.28 -8.58
N GLN A 103 46.27 -7.20 -8.90
CA GLN A 103 44.88 -6.88 -9.16
C GLN A 103 44.08 -6.61 -7.87
N SER A 104 44.36 -7.33 -6.78
CA SER A 104 43.72 -7.11 -5.50
C SER A 104 44.07 -5.75 -4.89
N ASP A 105 45.33 -5.30 -5.02
CA ASP A 105 45.76 -3.98 -4.58
C ASP A 105 45.10 -2.85 -5.42
N SER A 106 44.96 -3.09 -6.73
CA SER A 106 44.23 -2.16 -7.60
C SER A 106 42.74 -2.10 -7.25
N LEU A 107 42.10 -3.26 -7.03
CA LEU A 107 40.71 -3.32 -6.58
C LEU A 107 40.54 -2.63 -5.23
N ALA A 108 41.42 -2.86 -4.26
CA ALA A 108 41.41 -2.27 -2.95
C ALA A 108 41.43 -0.73 -2.99
N LYS A 109 42.28 -0.17 -3.87
CA LYS A 109 42.36 1.29 -4.08
C LYS A 109 41.02 1.87 -4.63
N LEU A 110 40.44 1.17 -5.62
CA LEU A 110 39.20 1.60 -6.27
C LEU A 110 37.98 1.47 -5.31
N LEU A 111 37.89 0.39 -4.52
CA LEU A 111 36.82 0.23 -3.53
C LEU A 111 36.94 1.25 -2.40
N ALA A 112 38.16 1.52 -1.92
CA ALA A 112 38.38 2.55 -0.91
C ALA A 112 37.98 3.96 -1.40
N ALA A 113 38.27 4.29 -2.66
CA ALA A 113 37.85 5.54 -3.27
C ALA A 113 36.33 5.63 -3.47
N PHE A 114 35.69 4.51 -3.82
CA PHE A 114 34.25 4.45 -4.10
C PHE A 114 33.41 4.49 -2.81
N PHE A 115 33.69 3.61 -1.85
CA PHE A 115 32.89 3.47 -0.63
C PHE A 115 33.29 4.46 0.48
N ARG A 116 34.56 4.84 0.54
CA ARG A 116 35.13 5.76 1.54
C ARG A 116 34.91 5.32 3.00
N ASP A 117 34.75 4.01 3.21
CA ASP A 117 34.52 3.39 4.52
C ASP A 117 35.80 2.86 5.17
N LYS A 118 36.78 2.43 4.33
CA LYS A 118 38.07 1.86 4.73
C LYS A 118 39.18 2.35 3.84
N SER A 119 40.41 2.29 4.34
CA SER A 119 41.60 2.56 3.55
C SER A 119 41.90 1.44 2.53
N ALA A 120 42.61 1.78 1.47
CA ALA A 120 43.06 0.78 0.49
C ALA A 120 43.91 -0.31 1.14
N ALA A 121 44.73 0.04 2.17
CA ALA A 121 45.54 -0.92 2.90
C ALA A 121 44.68 -1.93 3.70
N GLU A 122 43.59 -1.52 4.29
CA GLU A 122 42.67 -2.39 5.02
C GLU A 122 41.92 -3.34 4.08
N TYR A 123 41.47 -2.88 2.92
CA TYR A 123 40.87 -3.73 1.89
C TYR A 123 41.89 -4.78 1.38
N SER A 124 43.09 -4.34 1.04
CA SER A 124 44.18 -5.23 0.55
C SER A 124 44.54 -6.27 1.60
N ARG A 125 44.66 -5.88 2.89
CA ARG A 125 44.90 -6.82 3.99
C ARG A 125 43.79 -7.86 4.09
N LYS A 126 42.51 -7.42 4.10
CA LYS A 126 41.34 -8.33 4.14
C LYS A 126 41.40 -9.34 2.99
N PHE A 127 41.65 -8.88 1.78
CA PHE A 127 41.70 -9.78 0.60
C PHE A 127 42.81 -10.83 0.71
N ARG A 128 43.99 -10.45 1.20
CA ARG A 128 45.13 -11.39 1.40
C ARG A 128 44.81 -12.40 2.52
N GLU A 129 44.22 -11.95 3.62
CA GLU A 129 43.83 -12.83 4.73
C GLU A 129 42.77 -13.84 4.30
N GLU A 130 41.74 -13.39 3.57
CA GLU A 130 40.67 -14.27 3.07
C GLU A 130 41.19 -15.27 2.02
N HIS A 131 42.07 -14.84 1.14
CA HIS A 131 42.72 -15.75 0.20
C HIS A 131 43.60 -16.79 0.92
N ALA A 132 44.47 -16.36 1.84
CA ALA A 132 45.36 -17.27 2.60
C ALA A 132 44.58 -18.25 3.48
N ARG A 133 43.38 -17.83 3.98
CA ARG A 133 42.49 -18.68 4.77
C ARG A 133 41.87 -19.80 3.92
N ARG A 134 41.48 -19.49 2.68
CA ARG A 134 40.68 -20.37 1.81
C ARG A 134 41.50 -21.14 0.80
N TYR A 135 42.70 -20.70 0.47
CA TYR A 135 43.60 -21.35 -0.44
C TYR A 135 44.87 -21.78 0.29
N ARG A 136 45.07 -23.09 0.45
CA ARG A 136 46.24 -23.64 1.13
C ARG A 136 46.89 -24.72 0.30
N LEU A 137 48.23 -24.66 0.21
CA LEU A 137 49.05 -25.70 -0.32
C LEU A 137 49.52 -26.62 0.81
N VAL A 138 49.18 -27.89 0.74
CA VAL A 138 49.52 -28.92 1.75
C VAL A 138 50.21 -30.12 1.12
N ASN A 139 50.85 -30.96 1.93
CA ASN A 139 51.43 -32.26 1.50
C ASN A 139 52.40 -32.13 0.31
N GLY A 140 53.37 -31.22 0.39
CA GLY A 140 54.40 -31.11 -0.63
C GLY A 140 55.16 -32.41 -0.83
N ARG A 141 55.06 -33.00 -2.03
CA ARG A 141 55.81 -34.21 -2.45
C ARG A 141 56.70 -33.85 -3.59
N ASP A 142 57.93 -34.35 -3.52
CA ASP A 142 58.90 -34.24 -4.64
C ASP A 142 58.56 -35.28 -5.69
N THR A 143 58.26 -34.85 -6.90
CA THR A 143 57.93 -35.69 -8.02
C THR A 143 58.99 -35.46 -9.11
N THR A 144 59.62 -36.55 -9.56
CA THR A 144 60.55 -36.50 -10.67
C THR A 144 59.83 -36.68 -12.01
N TYR A 145 60.16 -35.87 -12.98
CA TYR A 145 59.64 -35.95 -14.34
C TYR A 145 60.75 -35.78 -15.37
N LEU A 146 60.53 -36.32 -16.56
CA LEU A 146 61.47 -36.14 -17.65
C LEU A 146 61.60 -34.68 -18.05
N ARG A 147 62.82 -34.17 -18.12
CA ARG A 147 63.10 -32.75 -18.39
C ARG A 147 62.73 -32.34 -19.81
N SER A 148 62.82 -33.23 -20.74
CA SER A 148 62.54 -33.04 -22.15
C SER A 148 61.58 -34.08 -22.72
N GLU A 149 60.71 -33.71 -23.65
CA GLU A 149 59.68 -34.58 -24.26
C GLU A 149 60.18 -35.25 -25.56
N GLY A 150 61.18 -34.65 -26.32
CA GLY A 150 61.72 -35.18 -27.55
C GLY A 150 62.75 -36.31 -27.33
N TRP A 151 62.75 -37.33 -28.20
CA TRP A 151 63.69 -38.46 -28.05
C TRP A 151 65.17 -38.03 -28.09
N PHE A 152 65.52 -37.09 -28.94
CA PHE A 152 66.94 -36.59 -29.08
C PHE A 152 67.30 -35.72 -27.85
N SER A 153 66.43 -34.89 -27.41
CA SER A 153 66.61 -34.06 -26.17
C SER A 153 66.77 -34.96 -24.95
N ARG A 154 65.99 -36.02 -24.80
CA ARG A 154 66.13 -37.02 -23.72
C ARG A 154 67.48 -37.75 -23.75
N LEU A 155 67.97 -38.11 -24.96
CA LEU A 155 69.24 -38.69 -25.09
C LEU A 155 70.35 -37.74 -24.64
N MET A 156 70.28 -36.47 -25.01
CA MET A 156 71.26 -35.46 -24.60
C MET A 156 71.19 -35.16 -23.10
N ASP A 157 70.02 -35.11 -22.52
CA ASP A 157 69.85 -34.93 -21.09
C ASP A 157 70.38 -36.14 -20.30
N ARG A 158 70.16 -37.35 -20.79
CA ARG A 158 70.70 -38.56 -20.21
C ARG A 158 72.26 -38.60 -20.24
N LEU A 159 72.84 -38.16 -21.34
CA LEU A 159 74.30 -38.08 -21.47
C LEU A 159 74.92 -37.02 -20.55
N ARG A 160 74.15 -36.00 -20.17
CA ARG A 160 74.49 -34.94 -19.20
C ARG A 160 74.21 -35.30 -17.75
N GLY A 161 73.58 -36.41 -17.49
CA GLY A 161 73.11 -36.78 -16.15
C GLY A 161 71.91 -35.94 -15.61
N GLU A 162 71.27 -35.22 -16.50
CA GLU A 162 70.14 -34.27 -16.15
C GLU A 162 68.79 -34.75 -16.66
N GLU A 163 68.58 -36.05 -16.89
CA GLU A 163 67.42 -36.65 -17.51
C GLU A 163 66.15 -36.36 -16.74
N PHE A 164 66.23 -36.23 -15.42
CA PHE A 164 65.11 -36.01 -14.51
C PHE A 164 65.24 -34.67 -13.81
N ALA A 165 64.10 -33.95 -13.78
CA ALA A 165 63.99 -32.80 -12.97
C ALA A 165 63.00 -33.09 -11.81
N THR A 166 63.28 -32.56 -10.64
CA THR A 166 62.44 -32.72 -9.47
C THR A 166 61.55 -31.45 -9.30
N ARG A 167 60.29 -31.66 -9.25
CA ARG A 167 59.31 -30.57 -8.95
C ARG A 167 58.56 -30.97 -7.73
N ARG A 168 58.41 -30.01 -6.80
CA ARG A 168 57.58 -30.18 -5.64
C ARG A 168 56.13 -29.90 -6.01
N ILE A 169 55.29 -30.92 -5.89
CA ILE A 169 53.83 -30.83 -6.13
C ILE A 169 53.16 -30.76 -4.79
N TYR A 170 52.17 -29.83 -4.68
CA TYR A 170 51.37 -29.64 -3.49
C TYR A 170 49.94 -30.04 -3.76
N ASP A 171 49.32 -30.70 -2.78
CA ASP A 171 47.86 -30.83 -2.75
C ASP A 171 47.26 -29.48 -2.38
N THR A 172 46.22 -29.10 -3.06
CA THR A 172 45.57 -27.82 -2.86
C THR A 172 44.24 -28.01 -2.12
N ILE A 173 44.10 -27.43 -0.96
CA ILE A 173 42.81 -27.32 -0.26
C ILE A 173 42.18 -25.99 -0.65
N ARG A 174 40.94 -26.03 -1.13
CA ARG A 174 40.16 -24.87 -1.54
C ARG A 174 38.82 -24.83 -0.81
N ASP A 175 38.58 -23.75 -0.10
CA ASP A 175 37.29 -23.45 0.46
C ASP A 175 36.58 -22.38 -0.42
N HIS A 176 35.62 -22.83 -1.19
CA HIS A 176 34.85 -22.01 -2.13
C HIS A 176 33.73 -21.23 -1.48
N THR A 177 33.75 -21.00 -0.16
CA THR A 177 32.76 -20.18 0.53
C THR A 177 32.92 -18.71 0.11
N PRO A 178 31.91 -18.09 -0.55
CA PRO A 178 32.01 -16.71 -1.00
C PRO A 178 32.05 -15.72 0.18
N VAL A 179 32.78 -14.62 0.02
CA VAL A 179 32.91 -13.55 1.02
C VAL A 179 32.37 -12.24 0.47
N ASN A 180 31.48 -11.61 1.19
CA ASN A 180 31.01 -10.27 0.83
C ASN A 180 32.15 -9.27 0.90
N ILE A 181 32.38 -8.59 -0.22
CA ILE A 181 33.44 -7.59 -0.36
C ILE A 181 32.93 -6.16 -0.29
N PHE A 182 31.65 -5.92 -0.55
CA PHE A 182 31.04 -4.61 -0.41
C PHE A 182 30.61 -4.37 1.04
N PRO A 183 30.85 -3.17 1.58
CA PRO A 183 30.44 -2.82 2.94
C PRO A 183 28.92 -2.60 3.05
N ARG A 184 28.26 -2.28 1.95
CA ARG A 184 26.81 -2.10 1.81
C ARG A 184 26.31 -2.63 0.47
N GLU A 185 25.03 -2.81 0.38
CA GLU A 185 24.35 -3.03 -0.90
C GLU A 185 24.45 -1.77 -1.78
N VAL A 186 24.52 -1.96 -3.09
CA VAL A 186 24.66 -0.90 -4.09
C VAL A 186 23.50 -0.96 -5.08
N ASP A 187 23.16 0.17 -5.68
CA ASP A 187 22.14 0.22 -6.73
C ASP A 187 22.70 -0.25 -8.10
N TYR A 188 21.83 -0.26 -9.11
CA TYR A 188 22.21 -0.72 -10.45
C TYR A 188 23.29 0.15 -11.10
N ALA A 189 23.25 1.47 -10.96
CA ALA A 189 24.25 2.37 -11.55
C ALA A 189 25.61 2.21 -10.87
N GLU A 190 25.64 2.11 -9.55
CA GLU A 190 26.80 1.80 -8.76
C GLU A 190 27.38 0.42 -9.15
N TRP A 191 26.51 -0.59 -9.30
CA TRP A 191 26.91 -1.93 -9.74
C TRP A 191 27.54 -1.91 -11.14
N GLN A 192 26.96 -1.18 -12.11
CA GLN A 192 27.52 -1.05 -13.46
C GLN A 192 28.92 -0.43 -13.44
N THR A 193 29.22 0.43 -12.48
CA THR A 193 30.55 1.01 -12.28
C THR A 193 31.50 -0.01 -11.65
N LEU A 194 31.08 -0.63 -10.56
CA LEU A 194 31.90 -1.59 -9.80
C LEU A 194 32.27 -2.84 -10.60
N ARG A 195 31.34 -3.36 -11.42
CA ARG A 195 31.60 -4.54 -12.26
C ARG A 195 32.70 -4.34 -13.30
N ARG A 196 33.14 -3.11 -13.53
CA ARG A 196 34.26 -2.79 -14.44
C ARG A 196 35.62 -2.83 -13.73
N TYR A 197 35.63 -2.93 -12.41
CA TYR A 197 36.86 -2.94 -11.63
C TYR A 197 37.66 -4.26 -11.80
N PRO A 198 38.99 -4.26 -11.63
CA PRO A 198 39.78 -5.46 -11.66
C PRO A 198 39.21 -6.54 -10.75
N LEU A 199 39.29 -7.80 -11.15
CA LEU A 199 38.71 -8.96 -10.49
C LEU A 199 37.18 -9.00 -10.46
N LEU A 200 36.48 -7.88 -10.54
CA LEU A 200 35.03 -7.83 -10.60
C LEU A 200 34.48 -7.92 -12.03
N ASN A 201 35.32 -7.65 -13.02
CA ASN A 201 35.00 -7.71 -14.46
C ASN A 201 35.16 -9.10 -15.09
N TRP A 202 35.53 -10.12 -14.32
CA TRP A 202 35.88 -11.43 -14.84
C TRP A 202 34.70 -12.41 -14.82
N ASN A 203 34.55 -13.18 -15.91
CA ASN A 203 33.57 -14.24 -16.07
C ASN A 203 34.02 -15.60 -15.49
N MET A 204 35.06 -15.63 -14.69
CA MET A 204 35.72 -16.88 -14.26
C MET A 204 35.24 -17.41 -12.90
N GLY A 205 34.01 -17.13 -12.49
CA GLY A 205 33.45 -17.68 -11.24
C GLY A 205 33.97 -17.06 -9.96
N MET A 206 34.74 -15.98 -10.06
CA MET A 206 35.27 -15.29 -8.90
C MET A 206 34.25 -14.38 -8.21
N VAL A 207 33.27 -13.92 -8.95
CA VAL A 207 32.25 -13.01 -8.42
C VAL A 207 30.88 -13.66 -8.46
N TYR A 208 30.30 -13.86 -7.31
CA TYR A 208 28.91 -14.25 -7.17
C TYR A 208 28.11 -12.99 -6.95
N ARG A 209 27.15 -12.73 -7.82
CA ARG A 209 26.11 -11.74 -7.58
C ARG A 209 25.20 -12.31 -6.48
N LEU A 210 25.48 -11.93 -5.23
CA LEU A 210 24.58 -12.19 -4.14
C LEU A 210 23.61 -11.03 -4.05
N VAL A 211 22.34 -11.35 -4.15
CA VAL A 211 21.20 -10.59 -3.76
C VAL A 211 20.62 -9.67 -4.81
N GLU A 212 19.59 -10.14 -5.39
CA GLU A 212 18.42 -9.37 -5.73
C GLU A 212 17.53 -9.33 -4.49
N ARG A 213 17.76 -8.41 -3.57
CA ARG A 213 16.70 -8.02 -2.64
C ARG A 213 15.93 -6.91 -3.29
N ASP A 214 14.72 -7.21 -3.65
CA ASP A 214 13.69 -6.23 -3.95
C ASP A 214 13.48 -5.38 -2.70
N GLN A 215 14.17 -4.23 -2.66
CA GLN A 215 13.98 -3.29 -1.58
C GLN A 215 12.83 -2.37 -1.91
N ARG A 216 11.70 -2.56 -1.21
CA ARG A 216 10.57 -1.65 -1.32
C ARG A 216 10.91 -0.29 -0.73
N VAL A 217 10.84 0.75 -1.54
CA VAL A 217 11.11 2.14 -1.14
C VAL A 217 9.87 2.99 -1.34
N TYR A 218 9.76 4.02 -0.53
CA TYR A 218 8.63 4.95 -0.50
C TYR A 218 9.16 6.37 -0.71
N PRO A 219 9.28 6.83 -1.97
CA PRO A 219 9.95 8.09 -2.30
C PRO A 219 9.31 9.32 -1.66
N GLN A 220 8.01 9.25 -1.35
CA GLN A 220 7.25 10.34 -0.72
C GLN A 220 7.29 10.27 0.83
N GLY A 221 8.15 9.42 1.41
CA GLY A 221 8.32 9.29 2.85
C GLY A 221 7.05 8.85 3.57
N GLU A 222 6.57 9.67 4.51
CA GLU A 222 5.37 9.38 5.32
C GLU A 222 4.05 9.80 4.67
N LEU A 223 4.09 10.45 3.49
CA LEU A 223 2.90 10.96 2.82
C LEU A 223 1.97 9.83 2.38
N ALA A 224 0.71 9.85 2.82
CA ALA A 224 -0.31 8.81 2.58
C ALA A 224 0.15 7.39 2.97
N ARG A 225 1.06 7.27 3.92
CA ARG A 225 1.74 6.03 4.29
C ARG A 225 0.78 4.90 4.67
N ARG A 226 -0.28 5.22 5.41
CA ARG A 226 -1.29 4.23 5.82
C ARG A 226 -2.22 3.81 4.69
N THR A 227 -2.46 4.68 3.75
CA THR A 227 -3.26 4.40 2.55
C THR A 227 -2.45 3.56 1.56
N ILE A 228 -1.20 3.93 1.29
CA ILE A 228 -0.27 3.15 0.46
C ILE A 228 -0.01 1.79 1.11
N GLY A 229 0.34 1.78 2.38
CA GLY A 229 0.56 0.55 3.13
C GLY A 229 2.02 0.14 3.25
N LEU A 230 2.20 -1.05 3.81
CA LEU A 230 3.47 -1.74 3.96
C LEU A 230 3.31 -3.20 3.56
N THR A 231 4.41 -3.79 3.11
CA THR A 231 4.56 -5.24 2.91
C THR A 231 5.80 -5.73 3.66
N GLY A 232 5.78 -6.99 4.13
CA GLY A 232 6.90 -7.63 4.81
C GLY A 232 6.71 -7.87 6.31
N ASP A 233 7.81 -8.05 7.05
CA ASP A 233 7.80 -8.48 8.47
C ASP A 233 7.12 -7.49 9.43
N LYS A 234 6.97 -6.23 9.03
CA LYS A 234 6.32 -5.19 9.85
C LYS A 234 4.80 -5.12 9.70
N GLY A 235 4.22 -6.08 9.01
CA GLY A 235 2.78 -6.18 8.75
C GLY A 235 2.39 -5.79 7.33
N ASN A 236 1.21 -6.25 6.95
CA ASN A 236 0.63 -6.03 5.62
C ASN A 236 -0.65 -5.22 5.77
N TYR A 237 -0.76 -4.08 5.11
CA TYR A 237 -1.97 -3.24 5.13
C TYR A 237 -1.96 -2.25 3.96
N GLY A 238 -3.09 -1.57 3.75
CA GLY A 238 -3.27 -0.56 2.71
C GLY A 238 -3.30 -1.16 1.30
N LEU A 239 -2.92 -0.36 0.30
CA LEU A 239 -2.88 -0.79 -1.10
C LEU A 239 -1.87 -1.91 -1.34
N GLU A 240 -0.75 -1.93 -0.62
CA GLU A 240 0.25 -3.01 -0.68
C GLU A 240 -0.34 -4.37 -0.35
N GLU A 241 -1.29 -4.43 0.57
CA GLU A 241 -1.99 -5.66 0.94
C GLU A 241 -3.18 -5.94 0.03
N ALA A 242 -4.00 -4.92 -0.23
CA ALA A 242 -5.20 -5.07 -1.04
C ALA A 242 -4.91 -5.51 -2.48
N TYR A 243 -3.75 -5.16 -3.01
CA TYR A 243 -3.27 -5.50 -4.35
C TYR A 243 -1.98 -6.34 -4.31
N ARG A 244 -1.84 -7.20 -3.28
CA ARG A 244 -0.63 -8.01 -3.08
C ARG A 244 -0.34 -8.90 -4.27
N GLU A 245 -1.33 -9.58 -4.79
CA GLU A 245 -1.21 -10.54 -5.89
C GLU A 245 -0.89 -9.83 -7.20
N GLU A 246 -1.61 -8.76 -7.48
CA GLU A 246 -1.41 -7.96 -8.68
C GLU A 246 -0.02 -7.30 -8.71
N LEU A 247 0.45 -6.82 -7.54
CA LEU A 247 1.79 -6.24 -7.41
C LEU A 247 2.91 -7.27 -7.48
N ALA A 248 2.71 -8.50 -6.99
CA ALA A 248 3.78 -9.48 -6.86
C ALA A 248 4.30 -9.98 -8.20
N GLY A 249 3.44 -10.11 -9.22
CA GLY A 249 3.78 -10.77 -10.46
C GLY A 249 3.94 -12.27 -10.30
N ARG A 250 4.56 -12.91 -11.28
CA ARG A 250 4.79 -14.36 -11.32
C ARG A 250 6.26 -14.64 -11.62
N ASP A 251 6.91 -15.34 -10.71
CA ASP A 251 8.30 -15.72 -10.88
C ASP A 251 8.50 -16.65 -12.08
N GLY A 252 9.59 -16.44 -12.80
CA GLY A 252 10.06 -17.30 -13.85
C GLY A 252 10.94 -18.42 -13.31
N LYS A 253 11.27 -19.37 -14.20
CA LYS A 253 12.13 -20.53 -13.91
C LYS A 253 13.20 -20.71 -14.98
N ALA A 254 14.42 -20.96 -14.57
CA ALA A 254 15.50 -21.32 -15.47
C ALA A 254 16.19 -22.60 -15.01
N LEU A 255 16.41 -23.51 -15.96
CA LEU A 255 17.23 -24.68 -15.69
C LEU A 255 18.70 -24.32 -15.87
N ARG A 256 19.50 -24.51 -14.83
CA ARG A 256 20.95 -24.33 -14.85
C ARG A 256 21.66 -25.69 -14.80
N GLN A 257 22.61 -25.89 -15.67
CA GLN A 257 23.46 -27.06 -15.67
C GLN A 257 24.78 -26.74 -14.96
N ARG A 258 25.18 -27.60 -14.06
CA ARG A 258 26.50 -27.53 -13.42
C ARG A 258 27.60 -27.91 -14.43
N ILE A 259 28.37 -26.92 -14.86
CA ILE A 259 29.47 -27.10 -15.83
C ILE A 259 30.75 -27.57 -15.11
N ALA A 260 31.01 -27.03 -13.91
CA ALA A 260 32.12 -27.40 -13.06
C ALA A 260 31.78 -27.21 -11.59
N ARG A 261 32.65 -27.57 -10.65
CA ARG A 261 32.43 -27.42 -9.21
C ARG A 261 32.21 -25.93 -8.88
N GLY A 262 30.94 -25.53 -8.61
CA GLY A 262 30.56 -24.16 -8.34
C GLY A 262 30.13 -23.33 -9.56
N PHE A 263 30.16 -23.88 -10.77
CA PHE A 263 29.77 -23.18 -11.99
C PHE A 263 28.48 -23.75 -12.57
N TYR A 264 27.51 -22.88 -12.82
CA TYR A 264 26.25 -23.22 -13.44
C TYR A 264 26.07 -22.39 -14.71
N GLY A 265 25.87 -23.05 -15.85
CA GLY A 265 25.53 -22.42 -17.11
C GLY A 265 24.04 -22.58 -17.44
N ARG A 266 23.46 -21.66 -18.21
CA ARG A 266 22.11 -21.84 -18.74
C ARG A 266 22.08 -23.00 -19.73
N VAL A 267 21.04 -23.82 -19.64
CA VAL A 267 20.81 -24.92 -20.60
C VAL A 267 20.08 -24.33 -21.79
N ALA A 268 20.67 -24.37 -22.97
CA ALA A 268 19.99 -23.94 -24.20
C ALA A 268 18.86 -24.92 -24.53
N GLY A 269 17.62 -24.41 -24.61
CA GLY A 269 16.43 -25.20 -25.00
C GLY A 269 15.74 -25.99 -23.89
N GLY A 270 16.14 -25.86 -22.61
CA GLY A 270 15.49 -26.54 -21.48
C GLY A 270 14.65 -25.58 -20.66
N GLY A 271 13.34 -25.84 -20.55
CA GLY A 271 12.40 -25.34 -19.54
C GLY A 271 12.64 -23.93 -18.99
N HIS A 272 12.72 -22.92 -19.87
CA HIS A 272 12.84 -21.52 -19.46
C HIS A 272 11.45 -20.91 -19.45
N GLU A 273 11.00 -20.44 -18.28
CA GLU A 273 9.83 -19.61 -18.13
C GLU A 273 10.30 -18.20 -17.75
N ASP A 274 10.00 -17.22 -18.59
CA ASP A 274 10.32 -15.82 -18.26
C ASP A 274 9.44 -15.35 -17.10
N PRO A 275 9.96 -14.52 -16.19
CA PRO A 275 9.14 -13.93 -15.14
C PRO A 275 8.14 -12.96 -15.73
N GLU A 276 6.94 -12.94 -15.16
CA GLU A 276 5.93 -11.92 -15.45
C GLU A 276 5.94 -10.87 -14.36
N ASP A 277 6.40 -9.65 -14.66
CA ASP A 277 6.42 -8.57 -13.69
C ASP A 277 5.02 -8.22 -13.19
N GLY A 278 4.94 -7.78 -11.94
CA GLY A 278 3.69 -7.34 -11.32
C GLY A 278 3.12 -6.09 -11.99
N TYR A 279 1.82 -5.89 -11.80
CA TYR A 279 1.14 -4.69 -12.30
C TYR A 279 1.51 -3.47 -11.43
N ASP A 280 1.69 -2.32 -12.07
CA ASP A 280 1.68 -1.04 -11.40
C ASP A 280 0.24 -0.67 -11.02
N VAL A 281 0.03 -0.28 -9.76
CA VAL A 281 -1.24 0.21 -9.22
C VAL A 281 -1.25 1.72 -9.31
N VAL A 282 -2.00 2.29 -10.25
CA VAL A 282 -2.14 3.75 -10.39
C VAL A 282 -3.29 4.21 -9.51
N THR A 283 -2.98 5.02 -8.51
CA THR A 283 -3.98 5.58 -7.60
C THR A 283 -4.64 6.82 -8.15
N THR A 284 -5.74 7.24 -7.52
CA THR A 284 -6.39 8.53 -7.79
C THR A 284 -5.74 9.69 -7.02
N LEU A 285 -4.78 9.42 -6.12
CA LEU A 285 -4.15 10.43 -5.27
C LEU A 285 -3.36 11.46 -6.09
N ASP A 286 -3.72 12.73 -5.91
CA ASP A 286 -2.97 13.89 -6.41
C ASP A 286 -1.96 14.30 -5.34
N LEU A 287 -0.66 14.21 -5.65
CA LEU A 287 0.40 14.47 -4.69
C LEU A 287 0.38 15.87 -4.10
N ASP A 288 0.06 16.87 -4.90
CA ASP A 288 0.01 18.26 -4.44
C ASP A 288 -1.16 18.46 -3.45
N LEU A 289 -2.33 17.88 -3.77
CA LEU A 289 -3.48 17.92 -2.87
C LEU A 289 -3.23 17.13 -1.59
N GLN A 290 -2.58 15.99 -1.70
CA GLN A 290 -2.22 15.16 -0.55
C GLN A 290 -1.23 15.87 0.39
N ASP A 291 -0.22 16.53 -0.17
CA ASP A 291 0.76 17.31 0.60
C ASP A 291 0.11 18.52 1.32
N VAL A 292 -0.77 19.23 0.61
CA VAL A 292 -1.51 20.35 1.22
C VAL A 292 -2.45 19.86 2.32
N ALA A 293 -3.12 18.72 2.11
CA ALA A 293 -4.01 18.11 3.11
C ALA A 293 -3.23 17.69 4.36
N ASP A 294 -2.10 17.00 4.20
CA ASP A 294 -1.23 16.59 5.32
C ASP A 294 -0.74 17.80 6.11
N LYS A 295 -0.17 18.80 5.42
CA LYS A 295 0.36 20.00 6.07
C LYS A 295 -0.71 20.84 6.77
N ALA A 296 -1.88 20.99 6.16
CA ALA A 296 -2.98 21.73 6.76
C ALA A 296 -3.52 21.02 8.00
N LEU A 297 -3.70 19.69 7.90
CA LEU A 297 -4.17 18.87 9.01
C LEU A 297 -3.17 18.88 10.16
N ARG A 298 -1.87 18.66 9.87
CA ARG A 298 -0.78 18.65 10.86
C ARG A 298 -0.72 19.94 11.66
N ARG A 299 -0.70 21.09 10.98
CA ARG A 299 -0.70 22.41 11.63
C ARG A 299 -1.89 22.58 12.57
N GLN A 300 -3.07 22.14 12.16
CA GLN A 300 -4.28 22.27 12.96
C GLN A 300 -4.24 21.33 14.17
N LEU A 301 -3.78 20.10 13.99
CA LEU A 301 -3.62 19.13 15.09
C LEU A 301 -2.62 19.64 16.16
N GLU A 302 -1.52 20.24 15.72
CA GLU A 302 -0.52 20.85 16.59
C GLU A 302 -1.09 22.07 17.31
N ALA A 303 -1.72 22.98 16.57
CA ALA A 303 -2.34 24.20 17.14
C ALA A 303 -3.39 23.89 18.20
N GLN A 304 -4.18 22.85 18.03
CA GLN A 304 -5.25 22.45 18.95
C GLN A 304 -4.82 21.40 19.97
N ASN A 305 -3.58 20.97 19.97
CA ASN A 305 -3.07 19.86 20.79
C ASN A 305 -3.99 18.64 20.70
N ALA A 306 -4.41 18.31 19.47
CA ALA A 306 -5.38 17.28 19.17
C ALA A 306 -4.76 15.87 19.29
N ILE A 307 -5.58 14.83 19.18
CA ILE A 307 -5.18 13.43 19.31
C ILE A 307 -4.93 12.82 17.95
N TRP A 308 -5.90 12.97 17.04
CA TRP A 308 -5.80 12.52 15.65
C TRP A 308 -6.76 13.31 14.77
N GLY A 309 -6.56 13.22 13.47
CA GLY A 309 -7.47 13.76 12.48
C GLY A 309 -7.33 13.08 11.13
N THR A 310 -8.35 13.28 10.31
CA THR A 310 -8.34 12.87 8.90
C THR A 310 -8.93 13.97 8.02
N THR A 311 -8.38 14.07 6.80
CA THR A 311 -8.89 14.97 5.75
C THR A 311 -9.00 14.19 4.46
N ILE A 312 -10.16 14.24 3.81
CA ILE A 312 -10.47 13.54 2.57
C ILE A 312 -10.92 14.57 1.53
N VAL A 313 -10.41 14.45 0.30
CA VAL A 313 -10.87 15.21 -0.88
C VAL A 313 -11.39 14.22 -1.91
N MET A 314 -12.64 14.40 -2.35
CA MET A 314 -13.30 13.53 -3.33
C MET A 314 -13.80 14.37 -4.51
N GLU A 315 -13.57 13.90 -5.74
CA GLU A 315 -14.14 14.49 -6.94
C GLU A 315 -15.59 14.05 -7.10
N VAL A 316 -16.50 15.02 -7.34
CA VAL A 316 -17.95 14.78 -7.23
C VAL A 316 -18.46 13.75 -8.23
N HIS A 317 -18.09 13.87 -9.49
CA HIS A 317 -18.68 13.07 -10.57
C HIS A 317 -18.01 11.72 -10.82
N THR A 318 -16.74 11.59 -10.47
CA THR A 318 -15.95 10.37 -10.68
C THR A 318 -15.86 9.51 -9.42
N GLY A 319 -16.07 10.10 -8.25
CA GLY A 319 -15.83 9.42 -6.97
C GLY A 319 -14.35 9.25 -6.62
N GLU A 320 -13.42 9.77 -7.44
CA GLU A 320 -11.99 9.65 -7.18
C GLU A 320 -11.59 10.35 -5.88
N ILE A 321 -10.87 9.64 -5.02
CA ILE A 321 -10.26 10.18 -3.81
C ILE A 321 -8.93 10.81 -4.18
N LEU A 322 -8.88 12.13 -4.21
CA LEU A 322 -7.71 12.89 -4.64
C LEU A 322 -6.69 13.11 -3.51
N ALA A 323 -7.16 13.10 -2.26
CA ALA A 323 -6.33 13.15 -1.07
C ALA A 323 -7.00 12.43 0.10
N MET A 324 -6.19 11.74 0.91
CA MET A 324 -6.63 11.07 2.14
C MET A 324 -5.49 11.12 3.15
N ALA A 325 -5.45 12.17 3.95
CA ALA A 325 -4.46 12.37 5.01
C ALA A 325 -4.99 11.86 6.35
N ASN A 326 -4.21 11.07 7.07
CA ASN A 326 -4.56 10.42 8.32
C ASN A 326 -3.44 10.62 9.35
N LEU A 327 -3.59 11.53 10.27
CA LEU A 327 -2.56 11.87 11.23
C LEU A 327 -2.98 11.57 12.67
N GLY A 328 -2.13 10.87 13.39
CA GLY A 328 -2.32 10.58 14.81
C GLY A 328 -1.04 10.82 15.61
N ARG A 329 -1.19 11.22 16.86
CA ARG A 329 -0.09 11.54 17.75
C ARG A 329 0.61 10.29 18.27
N ALA A 330 1.94 10.33 18.38
CA ALA A 330 2.72 9.31 19.06
C ALA A 330 2.80 9.62 20.56
N GLY A 331 2.11 8.84 21.36
CA GLY A 331 2.01 9.11 22.82
C GLY A 331 1.26 10.41 23.11
N THR A 332 1.53 11.02 24.26
CA THR A 332 0.83 12.23 24.72
C THR A 332 1.42 13.53 24.16
N GLU A 333 2.72 13.56 23.86
CA GLU A 333 3.46 14.77 23.44
C GLU A 333 4.26 14.58 22.15
N GLY A 334 4.14 13.41 21.51
CA GLY A 334 4.88 13.07 20.31
C GLY A 334 4.41 13.78 19.03
N ALA A 335 5.24 13.70 18.00
CA ALA A 335 4.91 14.21 16.67
C ALA A 335 3.71 13.47 16.04
N PHE A 336 3.07 14.11 15.08
CA PHE A 336 1.99 13.53 14.30
C PHE A 336 2.56 12.79 13.08
N TYR A 337 2.06 11.59 12.83
CA TYR A 337 2.35 10.80 11.63
C TYR A 337 1.19 9.85 11.31
N GLU A 338 1.21 9.24 10.15
CA GLU A 338 0.17 8.29 9.73
C GLU A 338 0.28 6.97 10.50
N ARG A 339 -0.53 6.80 11.55
CA ARG A 339 -0.58 5.60 12.42
C ARG A 339 -1.67 4.62 12.00
N GLU A 340 -2.83 5.15 11.66
CA GLU A 340 -4.05 4.41 11.36
C GLU A 340 -4.75 5.09 10.19
N ASN A 341 -5.43 4.36 9.33
CA ASN A 341 -6.31 4.95 8.35
C ASN A 341 -7.64 5.33 9.02
N TYR A 342 -7.67 6.51 9.63
CA TYR A 342 -8.85 7.02 10.33
C TYR A 342 -10.04 7.24 9.41
N ALA A 343 -9.78 7.54 8.13
CA ALA A 343 -10.80 7.75 7.12
C ALA A 343 -11.67 6.50 6.89
N LEU A 344 -11.06 5.32 6.92
CA LEU A 344 -11.70 4.04 6.65
C LEU A 344 -11.99 3.24 7.92
N GLY A 345 -11.03 3.17 8.85
CA GLY A 345 -11.05 2.27 9.99
C GLY A 345 -11.77 2.78 11.23
N ARG A 346 -12.02 4.10 11.35
CA ARG A 346 -12.68 4.69 12.51
C ARG A 346 -14.17 4.91 12.27
N SER A 347 -14.98 4.04 12.87
CA SER A 347 -16.43 4.22 12.95
C SER A 347 -16.76 5.02 14.21
N MET A 348 -17.42 6.19 14.06
CA MET A 348 -17.67 7.15 15.13
C MET A 348 -19.07 7.78 15.04
N GLU A 349 -19.52 8.36 16.11
CA GLU A 349 -20.76 9.16 16.12
C GLU A 349 -20.52 10.47 15.34
N PRO A 350 -21.19 10.69 14.20
CA PRO A 350 -20.91 11.83 13.31
C PRO A 350 -21.40 13.18 13.87
N GLY A 351 -22.19 13.16 14.96
CA GLY A 351 -22.80 14.36 15.50
C GLY A 351 -23.62 15.11 14.47
N SER A 352 -23.60 16.45 14.52
CA SER A 352 -24.48 17.31 13.67
C SER A 352 -24.22 17.19 12.15
N THR A 353 -23.18 16.52 11.68
CA THR A 353 -23.06 16.21 10.25
C THR A 353 -24.09 15.17 9.81
N PHE A 354 -24.58 14.32 10.72
CA PHE A 354 -25.67 13.37 10.45
C PHE A 354 -27.03 14.08 10.21
N LYS A 355 -27.17 15.32 10.62
CA LYS A 355 -28.42 16.08 10.37
C LYS A 355 -28.78 16.18 8.90
N LEU A 356 -27.83 15.99 7.98
CA LEU A 356 -28.14 15.84 6.55
C LEU A 356 -29.10 14.66 6.31
N ALA A 357 -28.86 13.50 6.94
CA ALA A 357 -29.79 12.37 6.85
C ALA A 357 -31.16 12.71 7.45
N THR A 358 -31.15 13.33 8.62
CA THR A 358 -32.41 13.80 9.30
C THR A 358 -33.16 14.79 8.44
N MET A 359 -32.49 15.73 7.78
CA MET A 359 -33.10 16.70 6.85
C MET A 359 -33.83 15.99 5.72
N LEU A 360 -33.17 15.04 5.07
CA LEU A 360 -33.77 14.27 3.97
C LEU A 360 -34.96 13.44 4.46
N THR A 361 -34.81 12.79 5.62
CA THR A 361 -35.89 12.01 6.21
C THR A 361 -37.13 12.89 6.47
N LEU A 362 -36.94 14.08 7.04
CA LEU A 362 -38.07 14.99 7.34
C LEU A 362 -38.71 15.55 6.07
N LEU A 363 -37.94 15.89 5.05
CA LEU A 363 -38.44 16.52 3.81
C LEU A 363 -39.01 15.52 2.81
N ASP A 364 -38.46 14.31 2.73
CA ASP A 364 -38.73 13.33 1.66
C ASP A 364 -39.63 12.18 2.14
N ASP A 365 -39.40 11.66 3.34
CA ASP A 365 -40.19 10.57 3.92
C ASP A 365 -41.37 11.08 4.76
N ALA A 366 -41.14 12.08 5.61
CA ALA A 366 -42.18 12.66 6.46
C ALA A 366 -42.95 13.83 5.81
N ASP A 367 -42.62 14.19 4.57
CA ASP A 367 -43.24 15.29 3.80
C ASP A 367 -43.39 16.61 4.61
N MET A 368 -42.35 16.95 5.39
CA MET A 368 -42.36 18.11 6.25
C MET A 368 -42.09 19.39 5.45
N SER A 369 -42.94 20.42 5.67
CA SER A 369 -42.73 21.74 5.06
C SER A 369 -41.46 22.41 5.62
N PRO A 370 -40.62 23.04 4.78
CA PRO A 370 -39.48 23.85 5.24
C PRO A 370 -39.88 25.06 6.10
N GLN A 371 -41.15 25.46 6.11
CA GLN A 371 -41.72 26.51 6.96
C GLN A 371 -42.18 26.01 8.34
N THR A 372 -42.13 24.67 8.57
CA THR A 372 -42.48 24.13 9.89
C THR A 372 -41.52 24.69 10.95
N ALA A 373 -42.12 25.34 11.96
CA ALA A 373 -41.37 26.00 13.02
C ALA A 373 -41.57 25.30 14.37
N TYR A 374 -40.53 25.27 15.18
CA TYR A 374 -40.60 24.78 16.56
C TYR A 374 -39.99 25.80 17.52
N ASP A 375 -40.58 25.89 18.71
CA ASP A 375 -39.95 26.58 19.82
C ASP A 375 -38.75 25.79 20.32
N THR A 376 -37.56 26.35 20.19
CA THR A 376 -36.31 25.77 20.65
C THR A 376 -35.87 26.22 22.04
N HIS A 377 -36.72 27.04 22.71
CA HIS A 377 -36.44 27.60 24.04
C HIS A 377 -35.07 28.30 24.11
N ASN A 378 -34.71 29.09 23.09
CA ASN A 378 -33.37 29.71 22.92
C ASN A 378 -32.18 28.71 22.90
N GLY A 379 -32.44 27.44 22.70
CA GLY A 379 -31.41 26.38 22.79
C GLY A 379 -31.16 25.89 24.22
N ASP A 380 -31.92 26.36 25.21
CA ASP A 380 -31.84 25.88 26.59
C ASP A 380 -32.26 24.41 26.72
N PRO A 381 -31.88 23.70 27.80
CA PRO A 381 -32.19 22.29 27.96
C PRO A 381 -33.70 22.03 28.03
N VAL A 382 -34.19 21.16 27.17
CA VAL A 382 -35.59 20.72 27.12
C VAL A 382 -35.71 19.20 27.22
N THR A 383 -36.95 18.75 27.52
CA THR A 383 -37.31 17.32 27.41
C THR A 383 -38.07 17.13 26.10
N VAL A 384 -37.66 16.15 25.30
CA VAL A 384 -38.32 15.78 24.04
C VAL A 384 -38.70 14.30 24.12
N GLY A 385 -39.99 14.02 24.23
CA GLY A 385 -40.46 12.67 24.51
C GLY A 385 -39.81 12.11 25.79
N PRO A 386 -39.20 10.92 25.74
CA PRO A 386 -38.51 10.36 26.90
C PRO A 386 -37.08 10.92 27.10
N ALA A 387 -36.53 11.66 26.12
CA ALA A 387 -35.17 12.17 26.19
C ALA A 387 -35.10 13.51 26.94
N LYS A 388 -34.29 13.54 28.01
CA LYS A 388 -34.06 14.71 28.86
C LYS A 388 -32.79 15.46 28.47
N ASN A 389 -32.74 16.76 28.84
CA ASN A 389 -31.56 17.62 28.67
C ASN A 389 -31.11 17.78 27.20
N ILE A 390 -32.04 17.81 26.26
CA ILE A 390 -31.74 18.14 24.87
C ILE A 390 -31.50 19.63 24.76
N ARG A 391 -30.35 20.06 24.28
CA ARG A 391 -29.95 21.45 24.19
C ARG A 391 -29.16 21.75 22.95
N ASP A 392 -29.15 22.99 22.51
CA ASP A 392 -28.29 23.45 21.43
C ASP A 392 -26.90 23.80 21.94
N SER A 393 -25.93 23.88 21.01
CA SER A 393 -24.56 24.24 21.32
C SER A 393 -24.42 25.76 21.62
N HIS A 394 -25.35 26.57 21.11
CA HIS A 394 -25.38 28.02 21.25
C HIS A 394 -26.80 28.48 21.53
N ARG A 395 -26.96 29.56 22.28
CA ARG A 395 -28.24 30.24 22.42
C ARG A 395 -28.65 30.86 21.10
N GLY A 396 -29.93 30.83 20.79
CA GLY A 396 -30.50 31.32 19.53
C GLY A 396 -31.90 31.92 19.72
N ASP A 397 -32.69 31.93 18.66
CA ASP A 397 -34.05 32.41 18.66
C ASP A 397 -35.01 31.39 19.31
N HIS A 398 -36.11 31.84 19.92
CA HIS A 398 -37.11 30.99 20.56
C HIS A 398 -37.76 30.04 19.54
N VAL A 399 -38.30 30.62 18.48
CA VAL A 399 -39.02 29.90 17.44
C VAL A 399 -38.26 30.00 16.14
N ILE A 400 -37.88 28.87 15.57
CA ILE A 400 -37.13 28.81 14.33
C ILE A 400 -37.78 27.84 13.35
N ASP A 401 -37.65 28.16 12.06
CA ASP A 401 -38.03 27.26 10.96
C ASP A 401 -36.93 26.28 10.63
N PHE A 402 -37.19 25.38 9.67
CA PHE A 402 -36.26 24.35 9.22
C PHE A 402 -34.92 24.93 8.73
N ARG A 403 -34.94 25.99 7.93
CA ARG A 403 -33.73 26.61 7.36
C ARG A 403 -32.85 27.21 8.44
N ARG A 404 -33.45 27.94 9.36
CA ARG A 404 -32.73 28.51 10.51
C ARG A 404 -32.18 27.42 11.42
N ALA A 405 -32.93 26.33 11.63
CA ALA A 405 -32.47 25.19 12.41
C ALA A 405 -31.26 24.50 11.79
N VAL A 406 -31.17 24.40 10.45
CA VAL A 406 -29.98 23.89 9.74
C VAL A 406 -28.81 24.84 9.87
N ALA A 407 -29.00 26.14 9.63
CA ALA A 407 -27.97 27.16 9.69
C ALA A 407 -27.36 27.26 11.11
N SER A 408 -28.17 27.29 12.16
CA SER A 408 -27.71 27.29 13.56
C SER A 408 -27.32 25.91 14.11
N SER A 409 -27.64 24.85 13.35
CA SER A 409 -27.41 23.45 13.77
C SER A 409 -28.16 23.07 15.06
N SER A 410 -29.44 23.50 15.23
CA SER A 410 -30.22 23.23 16.44
C SER A 410 -30.49 21.74 16.66
N ASN A 411 -30.11 21.21 17.82
CA ASN A 411 -30.47 19.85 18.26
C ASN A 411 -31.92 19.76 18.68
N VAL A 412 -32.40 20.81 19.38
CA VAL A 412 -33.77 20.88 19.91
C VAL A 412 -34.78 20.79 18.79
N TYR A 413 -34.57 21.54 17.71
CA TYR A 413 -35.45 21.51 16.54
C TYR A 413 -35.56 20.10 15.96
N PHE A 414 -34.42 19.48 15.59
CA PHE A 414 -34.43 18.18 14.96
C PHE A 414 -34.92 17.06 15.87
N ALA A 415 -34.64 17.16 17.17
CA ALA A 415 -35.17 16.24 18.17
C ALA A 415 -36.71 16.30 18.23
N LYS A 416 -37.29 17.52 18.30
CA LYS A 416 -38.75 17.72 18.31
C LYS A 416 -39.39 17.23 17.01
N ALA A 417 -38.84 17.59 15.86
CA ALA A 417 -39.35 17.19 14.55
C ALA A 417 -39.38 15.66 14.37
N ILE A 418 -38.28 14.97 14.67
CA ILE A 418 -38.21 13.51 14.57
C ILE A 418 -39.11 12.83 15.62
N TRP A 419 -39.19 13.35 16.84
CA TRP A 419 -40.07 12.77 17.86
C TRP A 419 -41.54 12.89 17.46
N GLU A 420 -41.97 14.02 16.93
CA GLU A 420 -43.32 14.21 16.46
C GLU A 420 -43.67 13.26 15.30
N ARG A 421 -42.80 13.15 14.32
CA ARG A 421 -43.06 12.38 13.09
C ARG A 421 -42.95 10.86 13.26
N TYR A 422 -41.99 10.39 14.05
CA TYR A 422 -41.71 8.97 14.19
C TYR A 422 -41.81 8.42 15.60
N GLY A 423 -41.71 9.28 16.63
CA GLY A 423 -41.77 8.85 18.02
C GLY A 423 -43.24 8.72 18.49
N ILE A 424 -44.06 9.78 18.34
CA ILE A 424 -45.46 9.81 18.71
C ILE A 424 -46.28 8.84 17.83
N THR A 425 -45.99 8.80 16.55
CA THR A 425 -46.69 7.92 15.58
C THR A 425 -46.33 6.46 15.68
N GLY A 426 -45.28 6.11 16.44
CA GLY A 426 -44.78 4.74 16.54
C GLY A 426 -43.95 4.23 15.36
N LYS A 427 -43.65 5.09 14.38
CA LYS A 427 -43.01 4.75 13.10
C LYS A 427 -41.48 4.69 13.14
N LYS A 428 -40.91 4.25 14.26
CA LYS A 428 -39.43 4.18 14.42
C LYS A 428 -38.74 3.26 13.39
N GLN A 429 -39.44 2.20 13.01
CA GLN A 429 -38.92 1.28 11.96
C GLN A 429 -38.85 1.99 10.62
N GLU A 430 -39.87 2.72 10.19
CA GLU A 430 -39.85 3.49 8.94
C GLU A 430 -38.64 4.46 8.90
N TYR A 431 -38.33 5.12 10.03
CA TYR A 431 -37.16 5.97 10.13
C TYR A 431 -35.85 5.22 9.85
N SER A 432 -35.65 4.05 10.48
CA SER A 432 -34.44 3.29 10.26
C SER A 432 -34.36 2.66 8.84
N ASP A 433 -35.52 2.22 8.30
CA ASP A 433 -35.59 1.68 6.96
C ASP A 433 -35.23 2.73 5.91
N PHE A 434 -35.72 3.98 6.08
CA PHE A 434 -35.34 5.09 5.21
C PHE A 434 -33.83 5.36 5.24
N LEU A 435 -33.20 5.34 6.44
CA LEU A 435 -31.76 5.51 6.58
C LEU A 435 -30.96 4.39 5.87
N HIS A 436 -31.45 3.14 5.97
CA HIS A 436 -30.76 1.97 5.40
C HIS A 436 -31.02 1.80 3.90
N GLU A 437 -32.25 1.87 3.48
CA GLU A 437 -32.66 1.51 2.11
C GLU A 437 -32.53 2.68 1.16
N LYS A 438 -33.07 3.84 1.55
CA LYS A 438 -33.09 5.04 0.69
C LYS A 438 -31.76 5.78 0.74
N LEU A 439 -31.24 6.06 1.94
CA LEU A 439 -29.99 6.81 2.12
C LEU A 439 -28.76 5.92 2.10
N ARG A 440 -28.89 4.58 2.13
CA ARG A 440 -27.82 3.58 2.14
C ARG A 440 -26.76 3.76 3.24
N LEU A 441 -27.12 4.39 4.35
CA LEU A 441 -26.16 4.66 5.43
C LEU A 441 -25.83 3.43 6.29
N GLY A 442 -26.60 2.34 6.17
CA GLY A 442 -26.33 1.07 6.85
C GLY A 442 -25.37 0.13 6.10
N GLN A 443 -24.76 0.58 5.00
CA GLN A 443 -23.93 -0.24 4.13
C GLN A 443 -22.56 0.42 3.91
N THR A 444 -21.55 -0.42 3.61
CA THR A 444 -20.23 0.05 3.17
C THR A 444 -20.31 0.70 1.80
N VAL A 445 -19.28 1.48 1.46
CA VAL A 445 -19.23 2.22 0.20
C VAL A 445 -18.31 1.57 -0.84
N GLY A 446 -17.65 0.45 -0.50
CA GLY A 446 -16.90 -0.39 -1.43
C GLY A 446 -15.39 -0.34 -1.27
N LEU A 447 -14.89 0.01 -0.09
CA LEU A 447 -13.47 0.02 0.24
C LEU A 447 -13.09 -1.00 1.33
N GLU A 448 -13.85 -2.11 1.42
CA GLU A 448 -13.66 -3.17 2.43
C GLU A 448 -12.26 -3.79 2.33
N ARG A 449 -11.74 -4.02 1.11
CA ARG A 449 -10.36 -4.53 0.89
C ARG A 449 -9.28 -3.61 1.49
N LEU A 450 -9.61 -2.33 1.69
CA LEU A 450 -8.72 -1.32 2.27
C LEU A 450 -8.98 -1.07 3.77
N GLY A 451 -9.86 -1.86 4.39
CA GLY A 451 -10.16 -1.78 5.81
C GLY A 451 -11.30 -0.81 6.16
N GLU A 452 -12.23 -0.56 5.23
CA GLU A 452 -13.46 0.17 5.54
C GLU A 452 -14.24 -0.55 6.61
N ARG A 453 -14.54 0.16 7.69
CA ARG A 453 -15.35 -0.35 8.79
C ARG A 453 -16.82 -0.25 8.45
N ALA A 454 -17.55 -1.36 8.68
CA ALA A 454 -18.98 -1.37 8.50
C ALA A 454 -19.67 -0.32 9.40
N PRO A 455 -20.68 0.40 8.86
CA PRO A 455 -21.49 1.33 9.63
C PRO A 455 -22.35 0.59 10.67
N SER A 456 -22.80 1.32 11.69
CA SER A 456 -23.71 0.78 12.70
C SER A 456 -24.86 1.78 12.92
N ILE A 457 -26.02 1.42 12.38
CA ILE A 457 -27.29 2.12 12.58
C ILE A 457 -28.31 1.04 12.99
N THR A 458 -29.02 1.26 14.08
CA THR A 458 -29.96 0.26 14.58
C THR A 458 -31.13 0.04 13.63
N THR A 459 -31.50 -1.21 13.45
CA THR A 459 -32.76 -1.69 12.83
C THR A 459 -33.62 -2.43 13.84
N ASP A 460 -33.07 -2.74 15.02
CA ASP A 460 -33.78 -3.38 16.11
C ASP A 460 -34.14 -2.34 17.18
N TRP A 461 -35.41 -2.08 17.34
CA TRP A 461 -35.96 -1.15 18.33
C TRP A 461 -36.31 -1.82 19.67
N LYS A 462 -35.96 -3.10 19.86
CA LYS A 462 -36.09 -3.83 21.15
C LYS A 462 -34.93 -3.49 22.10
N VAL A 463 -34.56 -2.24 22.18
CA VAL A 463 -33.52 -1.70 23.07
C VAL A 463 -34.19 -1.11 24.33
N PRO A 464 -33.43 -0.94 25.44
CA PRO A 464 -34.03 -0.44 26.70
C PRO A 464 -34.78 0.88 26.57
N ASP A 465 -34.26 1.81 25.78
CA ASP A 465 -34.82 3.17 25.62
C ASP A 465 -34.98 3.57 24.15
N PRO A 466 -35.93 2.95 23.39
CA PRO A 466 -36.04 3.17 21.95
C PRO A 466 -36.43 4.63 21.60
N GLY A 467 -37.18 5.30 22.45
CA GLY A 467 -37.53 6.70 22.23
C GLY A 467 -36.37 7.66 22.46
N VAL A 468 -35.55 7.42 23.49
CA VAL A 468 -34.29 8.18 23.70
C VAL A 468 -33.32 7.94 22.55
N MET A 469 -33.22 6.69 22.07
CA MET A 469 -32.40 6.34 20.92
C MET A 469 -32.82 7.13 19.67
N LEU A 470 -34.11 7.12 19.31
CA LEU A 470 -34.65 7.86 18.17
C LEU A 470 -34.30 9.35 18.22
N VAL A 471 -34.56 9.99 19.37
CA VAL A 471 -34.28 11.41 19.58
C VAL A 471 -32.79 11.69 19.42
N LYS A 472 -31.91 10.84 19.98
CA LYS A 472 -30.46 11.02 19.87
C LYS A 472 -29.92 10.77 18.45
N MET A 473 -30.49 9.83 17.70
CA MET A 473 -30.16 9.60 16.31
C MET A 473 -30.39 10.81 15.43
N SER A 474 -31.45 11.62 15.72
CA SER A 474 -31.80 12.80 14.92
C SER A 474 -30.68 13.84 14.79
N TYR A 475 -29.73 13.86 15.71
CA TYR A 475 -28.57 14.77 15.65
C TYR A 475 -27.22 14.02 15.73
N GLY A 476 -27.21 12.72 15.33
CA GLY A 476 -26.00 11.95 15.02
C GLY A 476 -25.32 11.29 16.21
N TYR A 477 -26.08 10.99 17.27
CA TYR A 477 -25.63 10.08 18.35
C TYR A 477 -26.30 8.72 18.19
N ARG A 478 -25.74 7.67 18.79
CA ARG A 478 -26.23 6.28 18.66
C ARG A 478 -26.20 5.72 17.24
N VAL A 479 -25.52 6.40 16.33
CA VAL A 479 -25.17 5.94 14.97
C VAL A 479 -23.66 6.00 14.85
N ARG A 480 -23.07 5.07 14.11
CA ARG A 480 -21.62 5.05 13.91
C ARG A 480 -21.31 4.89 12.44
N LEU A 481 -20.56 5.85 11.90
CA LEU A 481 -20.19 5.93 10.51
C LEU A 481 -18.70 6.27 10.39
N ALA A 482 -18.02 5.71 9.40
CA ALA A 482 -16.66 6.11 9.07
C ALA A 482 -16.67 7.43 8.26
N PRO A 483 -15.60 8.24 8.33
CA PRO A 483 -15.49 9.48 7.55
C PRO A 483 -15.71 9.29 6.06
N ILE A 484 -15.25 8.17 5.48
CA ILE A 484 -15.45 7.86 4.07
C ILE A 484 -16.93 7.69 3.70
N GLN A 485 -17.74 7.10 4.58
CA GLN A 485 -19.18 6.96 4.38
C GLN A 485 -19.87 8.31 4.43
N MET A 486 -19.46 9.18 5.36
CA MET A 486 -19.99 10.53 5.48
C MET A 486 -19.67 11.40 4.27
N ILE A 487 -18.42 11.38 3.77
CA ILE A 487 -18.09 12.17 2.57
C ILE A 487 -18.81 11.63 1.34
N THR A 488 -18.95 10.31 1.18
CA THR A 488 -19.71 9.70 0.08
C THR A 488 -21.17 10.11 0.10
N PHE A 489 -21.79 10.19 1.29
CA PHE A 489 -23.16 10.64 1.47
C PHE A 489 -23.32 12.13 1.09
N TYR A 490 -22.42 13.01 1.54
CA TYR A 490 -22.43 14.42 1.12
C TYR A 490 -22.14 14.61 -0.36
N ASN A 491 -21.25 13.76 -0.90
CA ASN A 491 -20.97 13.75 -2.33
C ASN A 491 -22.22 13.42 -3.16
N ALA A 492 -23.11 12.56 -2.68
CA ALA A 492 -24.38 12.28 -3.35
C ALA A 492 -25.27 13.54 -3.46
N ILE A 493 -25.29 14.41 -2.44
CA ILE A 493 -26.01 15.69 -2.51
C ILE A 493 -25.36 16.61 -3.55
N ALA A 494 -24.04 16.71 -3.56
CA ALA A 494 -23.28 17.45 -4.56
C ALA A 494 -23.49 16.91 -5.97
N ASN A 495 -23.66 15.60 -6.12
CA ASN A 495 -23.84 14.88 -7.39
C ASN A 495 -25.32 14.73 -7.80
N GLY A 496 -26.16 15.68 -7.43
CA GLY A 496 -27.55 15.71 -7.86
C GLY A 496 -28.45 14.62 -7.27
N GLY A 497 -28.09 14.03 -6.14
CA GLY A 497 -28.78 12.94 -5.45
C GLY A 497 -28.26 11.54 -5.84
N LYS A 498 -27.39 11.42 -6.83
CA LYS A 498 -26.79 10.15 -7.24
C LYS A 498 -25.61 9.79 -6.32
N MET A 499 -25.71 8.67 -5.62
CA MET A 499 -24.62 8.15 -4.79
C MET A 499 -23.74 7.20 -5.60
N ILE A 500 -22.44 7.45 -5.59
CA ILE A 500 -21.42 6.64 -6.28
C ILE A 500 -20.36 6.19 -5.28
N SER A 501 -19.73 5.03 -5.55
CA SER A 501 -18.65 4.53 -4.70
C SER A 501 -17.41 5.38 -4.83
N PRO A 502 -16.66 5.60 -3.74
CA PRO A 502 -15.33 6.18 -3.83
C PRO A 502 -14.38 5.27 -4.61
N VAL A 503 -13.43 5.88 -5.33
CA VAL A 503 -12.39 5.20 -6.10
C VAL A 503 -11.05 5.68 -5.60
N LEU A 504 -10.18 4.74 -5.21
CA LEU A 504 -8.82 5.04 -4.75
C LEU A 504 -7.75 4.51 -5.72
N VAL A 505 -8.06 3.44 -6.45
CA VAL A 505 -7.24 2.91 -7.53
C VAL A 505 -7.95 3.16 -8.85
N ARG A 506 -7.23 3.76 -9.79
CA ARG A 506 -7.74 4.15 -11.10
C ARG A 506 -7.53 3.06 -12.14
N GLU A 507 -6.33 2.47 -12.15
CA GLU A 507 -5.98 1.45 -13.13
C GLU A 507 -4.85 0.54 -12.65
N LEU A 508 -4.83 -0.67 -13.20
CA LEU A 508 -3.68 -1.56 -13.20
C LEU A 508 -3.03 -1.49 -14.57
N ARG A 509 -1.69 -1.35 -14.59
CA ARG A 509 -0.95 -1.31 -15.86
C ARG A 509 0.35 -2.10 -15.77
N ARG A 510 0.83 -2.55 -16.91
CA ARG A 510 2.16 -3.15 -17.07
C ARG A 510 2.95 -2.34 -18.09
N GLY A 511 3.93 -1.57 -17.61
CA GLY A 511 4.58 -0.54 -18.41
C GLY A 511 3.58 0.52 -18.89
N ASP A 512 3.48 0.74 -20.20
CA ASP A 512 2.54 1.72 -20.77
C ASP A 512 1.16 1.12 -21.09
N ARG A 513 0.98 -0.21 -20.95
CA ARG A 513 -0.28 -0.89 -21.23
C ARG A 513 -1.19 -0.89 -20.02
N VAL A 514 -2.38 -0.34 -20.17
CA VAL A 514 -3.46 -0.44 -19.20
C VAL A 514 -4.14 -1.80 -19.35
N GLU A 515 -4.16 -2.60 -18.30
CA GLU A 515 -4.80 -3.92 -18.27
C GLU A 515 -6.22 -3.84 -17.71
N GLU A 516 -6.42 -3.04 -16.66
CA GLU A 516 -7.72 -2.86 -16.04
C GLU A 516 -7.93 -1.41 -15.61
N ARG A 517 -9.17 -0.90 -15.76
CA ARG A 517 -9.58 0.41 -15.25
C ARG A 517 -10.71 0.26 -14.25
N PHE A 518 -10.63 1.05 -13.18
CA PHE A 518 -11.65 1.08 -12.13
C PHE A 518 -12.41 2.41 -12.19
N GLU A 519 -13.72 2.29 -12.22
CA GLU A 519 -14.63 3.43 -12.19
C GLU A 519 -15.58 3.29 -11.01
N SER A 520 -16.15 4.42 -10.58
CA SER A 520 -17.12 4.41 -9.52
C SER A 520 -18.37 3.62 -9.91
N ARG A 521 -18.86 2.79 -8.99
CA ARG A 521 -20.13 2.09 -9.14
C ARG A 521 -21.25 2.98 -8.63
N THR A 522 -22.40 2.97 -9.30
CA THR A 522 -23.60 3.61 -8.79
C THR A 522 -24.13 2.81 -7.60
N LEU A 523 -24.07 3.40 -6.39
CA LEU A 523 -24.58 2.82 -5.16
C LEU A 523 -26.10 3.04 -5.04
N ALA A 524 -26.56 4.24 -5.40
CA ALA A 524 -27.97 4.57 -5.54
C ALA A 524 -28.17 5.59 -6.66
N SER A 525 -29.14 5.37 -7.52
CA SER A 525 -29.46 6.30 -8.63
C SER A 525 -30.01 7.64 -8.13
N SER A 526 -30.72 7.61 -7.01
CA SER A 526 -31.20 8.79 -6.28
C SER A 526 -31.45 8.44 -4.82
N ILE A 527 -30.89 9.25 -3.90
CA ILE A 527 -31.10 9.12 -2.46
C ILE A 527 -32.27 9.97 -1.94
N CYS A 528 -32.86 10.84 -2.75
CA CYS A 528 -33.97 11.72 -2.36
C CYS A 528 -34.70 12.26 -3.58
N SER A 529 -35.85 12.90 -3.34
CA SER A 529 -36.58 13.64 -4.35
C SER A 529 -35.83 14.92 -4.78
N ARG A 530 -36.16 15.45 -5.96
CA ARG A 530 -35.60 16.71 -6.47
C ARG A 530 -35.98 17.93 -5.60
N SER A 531 -37.14 17.90 -4.95
CA SER A 531 -37.59 18.96 -4.04
C SER A 531 -36.77 18.98 -2.76
N ALA A 532 -36.62 17.82 -2.10
CA ALA A 532 -35.80 17.67 -0.89
C ALA A 532 -34.33 18.02 -1.17
N LEU A 533 -33.78 17.54 -2.31
CA LEU A 533 -32.41 17.85 -2.73
C LEU A 533 -32.16 19.37 -2.82
N ARG A 534 -33.01 20.10 -3.55
CA ARG A 534 -32.86 21.55 -3.72
C ARG A 534 -32.93 22.30 -2.40
N GLU A 535 -33.85 21.89 -1.52
CA GLU A 535 -34.01 22.55 -0.21
C GLU A 535 -32.77 22.24 0.69
N VAL A 536 -32.29 21.01 0.70
CA VAL A 536 -31.09 20.65 1.44
C VAL A 536 -29.83 21.38 0.92
N GLN A 537 -29.68 21.49 -0.38
CA GLN A 537 -28.57 22.26 -0.99
C GLN A 537 -28.63 23.73 -0.57
N ARG A 538 -29.78 24.33 -0.62
CA ARG A 538 -29.99 25.70 -0.13
C ARG A 538 -29.65 25.86 1.36
N CYS A 539 -30.09 24.92 2.18
CA CYS A 539 -29.82 24.95 3.63
C CYS A 539 -28.30 24.83 3.91
N LEU A 540 -27.56 23.96 3.18
CA LEU A 540 -26.13 23.81 3.35
C LEU A 540 -25.32 25.06 2.93
N GLU A 541 -25.82 25.83 1.94
CA GLU A 541 -25.28 27.15 1.62
C GLU A 541 -25.53 28.18 2.75
N LEU A 542 -26.73 28.16 3.36
CA LEU A 542 -27.04 29.03 4.50
C LEU A 542 -26.13 28.79 5.71
N VAL A 543 -25.67 27.55 5.92
CA VAL A 543 -24.65 27.26 6.95
C VAL A 543 -23.36 28.04 6.70
N CYS A 544 -23.00 28.26 5.43
CA CYS A 544 -21.80 29.02 5.03
C CYS A 544 -22.01 30.54 5.07
N THR A 545 -23.18 31.04 4.77
CA THR A 545 -23.44 32.49 4.69
C THR A 545 -23.85 33.09 6.03
N GLU A 546 -24.68 32.39 6.79
CA GLU A 546 -25.33 32.88 8.01
C GLU A 546 -25.12 31.99 9.23
N GLY A 547 -24.67 30.75 9.02
CA GLY A 547 -24.61 29.69 10.02
C GLY A 547 -23.21 29.42 10.58
N THR A 548 -23.05 28.19 11.06
CA THR A 548 -21.87 27.73 11.83
C THR A 548 -20.55 27.67 11.02
N ALA A 549 -20.60 27.76 9.67
CA ALA A 549 -19.43 27.84 8.82
C ALA A 549 -19.18 29.26 8.25
N SER A 550 -19.95 30.27 8.64
CA SER A 550 -19.88 31.60 8.07
C SER A 550 -18.57 32.32 8.31
N LEU A 551 -17.84 31.98 9.37
CA LEU A 551 -16.48 32.50 9.62
C LEU A 551 -15.53 32.20 8.46
N TYR A 552 -15.70 31.09 7.76
CA TYR A 552 -14.80 30.61 6.72
C TYR A 552 -15.28 30.92 5.30
N PHE A 553 -16.60 30.97 5.07
CA PHE A 553 -17.18 30.96 3.73
C PHE A 553 -18.26 32.03 3.47
N ARG A 554 -18.36 33.05 4.31
CA ARG A 554 -19.37 34.12 4.13
C ARG A 554 -19.20 34.90 2.84
N ASP A 555 -17.94 35.06 2.38
CA ASP A 555 -17.66 35.76 1.12
C ASP A 555 -18.00 34.85 -0.08
N THR A 556 -19.23 35.01 -0.58
CA THR A 556 -19.73 34.24 -1.74
C THR A 556 -19.39 34.90 -3.08
N ALA A 557 -18.85 36.12 -3.07
CA ALA A 557 -18.46 36.81 -4.31
C ALA A 557 -17.35 36.07 -5.04
N ARG A 558 -16.44 35.42 -4.29
CA ARG A 558 -15.34 34.65 -4.83
C ARG A 558 -15.73 33.21 -5.15
N LEU A 559 -16.35 32.50 -4.22
CA LEU A 559 -16.74 31.10 -4.36
C LEU A 559 -17.91 30.76 -3.44
N ARG A 560 -18.97 30.20 -3.99
CA ARG A 560 -20.07 29.67 -3.21
C ARG A 560 -19.73 28.29 -2.69
N VAL A 561 -19.87 28.09 -1.39
CA VAL A 561 -19.59 26.82 -0.70
C VAL A 561 -20.85 26.38 0.05
N ALA A 562 -21.13 25.09 0.02
CA ALA A 562 -22.17 24.47 0.83
C ALA A 562 -21.49 23.54 1.84
N ALA A 563 -21.81 23.66 3.13
CA ALA A 563 -21.14 22.92 4.19
C ALA A 563 -22.03 22.55 5.36
N LYS A 564 -21.52 21.65 6.21
CA LYS A 564 -22.08 21.34 7.52
C LYS A 564 -20.98 21.10 8.53
N THR A 565 -21.09 21.74 9.68
CA THR A 565 -20.22 21.46 10.84
C THR A 565 -20.86 20.42 11.73
N GLY A 566 -20.03 19.66 12.44
CA GLY A 566 -20.45 18.67 13.42
C GLY A 566 -19.56 18.68 14.64
N THR A 567 -20.16 18.49 15.81
CA THR A 567 -19.46 18.27 17.06
C THR A 567 -20.14 17.11 17.78
N ALA A 568 -19.38 16.08 18.12
CA ALA A 568 -19.84 14.99 18.93
C ALA A 568 -18.98 14.88 20.19
N GLN A 569 -19.61 14.75 21.35
CA GLN A 569 -18.91 14.41 22.58
C GLN A 569 -18.73 12.90 22.62
N ILE A 570 -17.49 12.45 22.79
CA ILE A 570 -17.17 11.03 22.86
C ILE A 570 -17.48 10.53 24.29
N THR A 571 -18.27 9.46 24.40
CA THR A 571 -18.72 8.86 25.65
C THR A 571 -18.25 7.41 25.79
N ASP A 572 -16.96 7.17 25.56
CA ASP A 572 -16.30 5.86 25.77
C ASP A 572 -15.61 5.78 27.13
N ALA A 573 -14.87 4.69 27.36
CA ALA A 573 -14.14 4.49 28.61
C ALA A 573 -13.16 5.61 28.96
N ARG A 574 -12.61 6.30 27.97
CA ARG A 574 -11.69 7.45 28.14
C ARG A 574 -12.40 8.68 28.71
N SER A 575 -13.73 8.76 28.63
CA SER A 575 -14.49 9.89 29.18
C SER A 575 -14.41 9.99 30.69
N ARG A 576 -13.92 8.94 31.38
CA ARG A 576 -13.60 8.98 32.82
C ARG A 576 -12.36 9.84 33.13
N GLU A 577 -11.44 9.98 32.15
CA GLU A 577 -10.20 10.75 32.27
C GLU A 577 -10.32 12.19 31.79
N GLY A 578 -11.45 12.54 31.14
CA GLY A 578 -11.71 13.86 30.62
C GLY A 578 -12.80 13.88 29.55
N ARG A 579 -13.14 15.06 29.08
CA ARG A 579 -14.10 15.21 27.99
C ARG A 579 -13.39 15.20 26.67
N TYR A 580 -13.80 14.31 25.78
CA TYR A 580 -13.27 14.19 24.43
C TYR A 580 -14.33 14.60 23.42
N TYR A 581 -13.91 15.25 22.37
CA TYR A 581 -14.78 15.76 21.32
C TYR A 581 -14.26 15.41 19.94
N LEU A 582 -15.18 15.15 19.06
CA LEU A 582 -14.94 14.98 17.63
C LEU A 582 -15.52 16.19 16.90
N GLY A 583 -14.65 17.00 16.31
CA GLY A 583 -15.04 18.14 15.48
C GLY A 583 -14.91 17.82 14.00
N SER A 584 -15.98 18.03 13.23
CA SER A 584 -16.00 17.73 11.81
C SER A 584 -16.54 18.89 11.00
N MET A 585 -16.07 19.02 9.75
CA MET A 585 -16.68 19.85 8.72
C MET A 585 -16.64 19.11 7.38
N ILE A 586 -17.79 19.10 6.70
CA ILE A 586 -17.92 18.58 5.36
C ILE A 586 -18.42 19.70 4.47
N ALA A 587 -17.76 19.91 3.32
CA ALA A 587 -18.12 20.94 2.37
C ALA A 587 -18.04 20.43 0.94
N TYR A 588 -18.90 20.95 0.05
CA TYR A 588 -18.74 20.78 -1.40
C TYR A 588 -18.76 22.13 -2.09
N PHE A 589 -18.05 22.22 -3.22
CA PHE A 589 -17.87 23.47 -3.95
C PHE A 589 -17.46 23.23 -5.43
N PRO A 590 -17.72 24.23 -6.33
CA PRO A 590 -18.65 25.35 -6.17
C PRO A 590 -20.06 24.85 -5.84
N ALA A 591 -20.86 25.57 -5.04
CA ALA A 591 -22.15 25.07 -4.62
C ALA A 591 -23.21 24.99 -5.76
N ASP A 592 -23.06 25.82 -6.79
CA ASP A 592 -23.90 25.87 -7.99
C ASP A 592 -23.50 24.87 -9.09
N ASN A 593 -22.25 24.39 -9.10
CA ASN A 593 -21.75 23.36 -10.00
C ASN A 593 -20.69 22.52 -9.27
N PRO A 594 -21.11 21.64 -8.36
CA PRO A 594 -20.18 20.95 -7.48
C PRO A 594 -19.15 20.10 -8.22
N ARG A 595 -17.88 20.28 -7.87
CA ARG A 595 -16.76 19.56 -8.42
C ARG A 595 -15.99 18.74 -7.38
N TYR A 596 -15.93 19.24 -6.16
CA TYR A 596 -15.18 18.61 -5.08
C TYR A 596 -15.97 18.59 -3.79
N THR A 597 -15.84 17.52 -3.06
CA THR A 597 -16.31 17.37 -1.68
C THR A 597 -15.09 17.20 -0.77
N VAL A 598 -15.03 17.92 0.33
CA VAL A 598 -13.94 17.87 1.31
C VAL A 598 -14.54 17.59 2.69
N LEU A 599 -13.92 16.65 3.39
CA LEU A 599 -14.23 16.34 4.78
C LEU A 599 -12.97 16.48 5.62
N THR A 600 -13.09 17.12 6.79
CA THR A 600 -12.07 17.04 7.85
C THR A 600 -12.76 16.65 9.15
N THR A 601 -12.14 15.72 9.88
CA THR A 601 -12.55 15.27 11.21
C THR A 601 -11.36 15.24 12.14
N ILE A 602 -11.49 15.83 13.34
CA ILE A 602 -10.41 15.94 14.34
C ILE A 602 -10.96 15.54 15.71
N GLU A 603 -10.26 14.64 16.39
CA GLU A 603 -10.51 14.29 17.79
C GLU A 603 -9.58 15.09 18.71
N THR A 604 -10.16 15.71 19.74
CA THR A 604 -9.42 16.45 20.76
C THR A 604 -9.95 16.19 22.17
N ARG A 605 -9.11 16.43 23.17
CA ARG A 605 -9.52 16.52 24.57
C ARG A 605 -9.86 17.97 24.88
N ALA A 606 -10.94 18.21 25.64
CA ALA A 606 -11.27 19.57 26.10
C ALA A 606 -10.12 20.11 26.97
N GLN A 607 -9.60 21.26 26.59
CA GLN A 607 -8.54 21.99 27.26
C GLN A 607 -8.85 23.47 27.31
N ALA A 608 -8.39 24.15 28.36
CA ALA A 608 -8.55 25.61 28.44
C ALA A 608 -7.86 26.31 27.28
N GLY A 609 -8.52 27.27 26.66
CA GLY A 609 -7.99 28.03 25.53
C GLY A 609 -7.91 27.29 24.21
N LYS A 610 -8.37 26.02 24.12
CA LYS A 610 -8.42 25.25 22.87
C LYS A 610 -9.85 25.03 22.40
N ALA A 611 -10.01 24.95 21.07
CA ALA A 611 -11.29 24.68 20.47
C ALA A 611 -11.71 23.21 20.60
N TYR A 612 -13.02 22.98 20.74
CA TYR A 612 -13.61 21.64 20.70
C TYR A 612 -14.84 21.55 19.77
N TYR A 613 -15.31 22.67 19.23
CA TYR A 613 -16.38 22.69 18.23
C TYR A 613 -15.84 22.38 16.83
N GLY A 614 -16.72 21.77 16.02
CA GLY A 614 -16.36 21.33 14.65
C GLY A 614 -15.89 22.45 13.73
N GLY A 615 -16.52 23.64 13.81
CA GLY A 615 -16.08 24.80 13.04
C GLY A 615 -14.61 25.15 13.30
N PRO A 616 -14.24 25.59 14.52
CA PRO A 616 -12.85 25.93 14.86
C PRO A 616 -11.85 24.78 14.72
N LEU A 617 -12.27 23.52 14.91
CA LEU A 617 -11.36 22.37 14.74
C LEU A 617 -11.09 22.02 13.28
N ALA A 618 -12.14 21.82 12.49
CA ALA A 618 -12.03 21.31 11.13
C ALA A 618 -12.04 22.43 10.06
N GLY A 619 -12.68 23.57 10.37
CA GLY A 619 -12.86 24.67 9.43
C GLY A 619 -11.58 25.23 8.80
N PRO A 620 -10.50 25.50 9.55
CA PRO A 620 -9.25 25.98 8.99
C PRO A 620 -8.65 25.05 7.94
N VAL A 621 -8.75 23.72 8.15
CA VAL A 621 -8.24 22.72 7.21
C VAL A 621 -9.09 22.69 5.94
N VAL A 622 -10.44 22.60 6.09
CA VAL A 622 -11.36 22.63 4.96
C VAL A 622 -11.20 23.92 4.14
N LYS A 623 -11.13 25.08 4.82
CA LYS A 623 -10.89 26.38 4.16
C LYS A 623 -9.59 26.36 3.34
N ARG A 624 -8.51 25.81 3.90
CA ARG A 624 -7.22 25.74 3.20
C ARG A 624 -7.33 24.86 1.95
N MET A 625 -8.04 23.74 2.02
CA MET A 625 -8.27 22.87 0.86
C MET A 625 -9.10 23.56 -0.22
N VAL A 626 -10.20 24.20 0.18
CA VAL A 626 -11.07 24.97 -0.72
C VAL A 626 -10.29 26.06 -1.43
N ASP A 627 -9.51 26.85 -0.70
CA ASP A 627 -8.72 27.95 -1.27
C ASP A 627 -7.62 27.43 -2.23
N TYR A 628 -6.98 26.34 -1.86
CA TYR A 628 -5.95 25.75 -2.72
C TYR A 628 -6.54 25.24 -4.04
N ILE A 629 -7.61 24.47 -3.97
CA ILE A 629 -8.29 23.92 -5.15
C ILE A 629 -8.85 25.04 -6.02
N TYR A 630 -9.47 26.08 -5.41
CA TYR A 630 -9.96 27.24 -6.14
C TYR A 630 -8.85 27.95 -6.89
N ASN A 631 -7.71 28.21 -6.25
CA ASN A 631 -6.60 28.91 -6.88
C ASN A 631 -5.94 28.11 -8.02
N ARG A 632 -6.05 26.78 -7.99
CA ARG A 632 -5.55 25.88 -9.05
C ARG A 632 -6.48 25.87 -10.28
N ASN A 633 -7.77 26.22 -10.12
CA ASN A 633 -8.78 26.16 -11.17
C ASN A 633 -9.14 27.57 -11.65
N ARG A 634 -8.25 28.20 -12.42
CA ARG A 634 -8.39 29.59 -12.90
C ARG A 634 -9.62 29.81 -13.80
N ASP A 635 -10.11 28.80 -14.48
CA ASP A 635 -11.32 28.81 -15.30
C ASP A 635 -12.61 29.11 -14.50
N TRP A 636 -12.59 28.98 -13.19
CA TRP A 636 -13.73 29.32 -12.33
C TRP A 636 -13.92 30.83 -12.15
N TYR A 637 -12.86 31.61 -12.30
CA TYR A 637 -12.92 33.08 -12.09
C TYR A 637 -13.92 33.78 -13.03
N GLY A 638 -14.02 33.39 -14.28
CA GLY A 638 -14.93 34.01 -15.25
C GLY A 638 -16.42 33.68 -15.06
N ARG A 639 -16.76 32.70 -14.20
CA ARG A 639 -18.15 32.33 -13.92
C ARG A 639 -18.71 33.04 -12.69
N VAL A 640 -17.87 33.35 -11.70
CA VAL A 640 -18.30 34.04 -10.47
C VAL A 640 -18.64 35.49 -10.73
N GLU A 641 -17.92 36.18 -11.63
CA GLU A 641 -18.17 37.57 -12.01
C GLU A 641 -19.52 37.81 -12.71
N ARG A 642 -20.12 36.78 -13.36
CA ARG A 642 -21.40 36.89 -14.08
C ARG A 642 -22.61 36.72 -13.18
N HIS A 643 -22.44 36.26 -11.94
CA HIS A 643 -23.53 36.09 -10.98
C HIS A 643 -23.26 37.01 -9.79
N GLY A 644 -23.52 38.31 -10.00
CA GLY A 644 -23.50 39.30 -8.94
C GLY A 644 -24.42 38.86 -7.78
N PRO A 645 -24.23 39.38 -6.57
CA PRO A 645 -24.95 38.93 -5.40
C PRO A 645 -26.47 39.04 -5.63
N ARG A 646 -27.12 37.86 -5.75
CA ARG A 646 -28.57 37.83 -5.69
C ARG A 646 -28.99 38.36 -4.29
N ARG A 647 -29.49 39.58 -4.21
CA ARG A 647 -30.06 40.11 -3.01
C ARG A 647 -31.21 39.20 -2.60
N HIS A 648 -31.03 38.46 -1.53
CA HIS A 648 -32.08 37.68 -0.92
C HIS A 648 -33.05 38.65 -0.26
N PRO A 649 -34.36 38.56 -0.51
CA PRO A 649 -35.36 39.48 0.09
C PRO A 649 -35.54 39.31 1.61
N ASP A 650 -35.08 38.20 2.19
CA ASP A 650 -35.32 37.91 3.61
C ASP A 650 -34.01 38.06 4.42
N ARG A 651 -33.66 39.29 4.78
CA ARG A 651 -32.70 39.57 5.85
C ARG A 651 -33.32 39.24 7.20
N ILE A 652 -33.02 38.08 7.76
CA ILE A 652 -33.24 37.81 9.18
C ILE A 652 -32.25 38.66 9.97
N LYS A 653 -32.75 39.55 10.83
CA LYS A 653 -31.93 40.41 11.68
C LYS A 653 -31.18 39.52 12.67
N GLY A 654 -29.84 39.56 12.60
CA GLY A 654 -28.95 38.70 13.37
C GLY A 654 -28.92 39.05 14.85
N GLY A 655 -29.05 38.02 15.66
CA GLY A 655 -28.63 38.04 17.08
C GLY A 655 -27.13 37.66 17.17
N ASP A 656 -26.41 38.42 17.91
CA ASP A 656 -25.02 38.36 18.39
C ASP A 656 -24.03 37.34 17.82
N ILE A 657 -23.28 37.77 16.81
CA ILE A 657 -22.05 37.19 16.31
C ILE A 657 -20.86 37.42 17.28
N ALA A 658 -21.03 38.27 18.30
CA ALA A 658 -20.02 38.68 19.25
C ALA A 658 -19.44 37.52 20.10
N GLN A 659 -20.20 36.46 20.35
CA GLN A 659 -19.73 35.30 21.11
C GLN A 659 -18.79 34.36 20.32
N ILE A 660 -18.91 34.35 18.99
CA ILE A 660 -18.04 33.52 18.15
C ILE A 660 -16.62 34.14 18.01
N ARG A 661 -16.52 35.47 18.04
CA ARG A 661 -15.26 36.19 17.99
C ARG A 661 -14.36 36.03 19.24
N ARG A 662 -14.94 35.84 20.42
CA ARG A 662 -14.19 35.69 21.68
C ARG A 662 -13.49 34.31 21.86
N VAL A 663 -13.68 33.40 20.93
CA VAL A 663 -13.03 32.07 20.95
C VAL A 663 -11.99 31.92 19.84
N ALA A 664 -11.90 32.90 18.92
CA ALA A 664 -10.98 32.93 17.81
C ALA A 664 -9.75 33.85 18.02
N ASP A 665 -9.79 34.75 19.04
CA ASP A 665 -8.64 35.47 19.60
C ASP A 665 -8.19 34.75 20.89
#